data_5b07ab45cd653a52e823e7602e3cd547
#
_entry.id   5b07ab45cd653a52e823e7602e3cd547
#
_cell.length_a   1.000
_cell.length_b   1.000
_cell.length_c   1.000
_cell.angle_alpha   90.00
_cell.angle_beta   90.00
_cell.angle_gamma   90.00
#
_symmetry.space_group_name_H-M   'P 1'
#
loop_
_entity.id
_entity.type
_entity.pdbx_description
1 polymer ?
#
loop_
_entity_poly.entity_id
_entity_poly.type
_entity_poly.pdbx_seq_one_letter_code
_entity_poly.pdbx_strand_id
1 'polypeptide(L)'
;MTYNYSKISALVISLGLGLASLSSHGAEPYQWNNTIPEKAPTASQSNGKTVLFDVSHGGVEGNADWVIDGAFSDFADALVTQGYTVQEYRGVDLNNDGTIHFFDDRTPSNEQNEAIITYNAIQHADVLVLAETNRPFTQAEQLALEQFIAAGKGIFFIADHYDADRNLNTWDATEVFNGYNRSDLAKYDLGGEYGDWRNPKMANAGWLVENFGIRFRFNGVDYKQGVSGVVTPNKTEGITQNVQPILMAAGATLAIVNEQKAKGLVYFSETDTPVKWKHAKDQGLYFGGANEGPYAAIAKSGAGKAAFIGDSSPIEDATPKYKRQDSGQTKKTYPGWTDSGNAAVLAVNIVNWLATPESYHYFDNQNGHVTGIPTPEPMATQEMSDPNNGNPWGSPASGFDAWNSDTYKDNSFNSPYGDGHTTPEPDPTPTPNDSISVTQALAAAQGTQFSVLGTVTASVNGIYGLVLSDVNTPETAIYVKLESSQRADFNPELNPEILTKNIIVTGTRNSYMGAAGIRYVTDIQLAPTALSIEQALASAQGEEIELIGKVKSALNGIYALVLEDLTNPSFVINVKLESGQRNQFSPQLNPELLGAQIIVKGVRDQYMSQAGIRQVSTINVVGNNIPEPNNDLSVAEALNMANGTLVTLAGEIKAAINGQYALELMDPSNSATSIYIKLESSQRANFSPQNNPSLIGKKLRVEGMINDYMNHAGVKNVTKLTLLN
;
A
#
# COMPACT_ATOMS: atom_id res chain seq x y z
N MET A 1 -8.60 -4.22 87.04
CA MET A 1 -9.61 -5.07 87.62
C MET A 1 -10.46 -5.72 86.54
N THR A 2 -10.34 -7.01 86.40
CA THR A 2 -11.30 -8.06 85.97
C THR A 2 -12.15 -7.76 84.72
N TYR A 3 -11.79 -8.29 83.60
CA TYR A 3 -12.11 -9.55 82.87
C TYR A 3 -13.57 -9.88 82.69
N ASN A 4 -13.94 -10.10 81.46
CA ASN A 4 -14.68 -11.27 81.10
C ASN A 4 -14.51 -11.69 79.63
N TYR A 5 -14.05 -12.89 79.43
CA TYR A 5 -14.06 -13.64 78.16
C TYR A 5 -15.48 -14.14 77.84
N SER A 6 -15.92 -14.06 76.62
CA SER A 6 -16.97 -14.89 76.12
C SER A 6 -16.52 -15.60 74.83
N LYS A 7 -16.64 -16.92 74.90
CA LYS A 7 -16.35 -17.87 73.82
C LYS A 7 -17.31 -17.66 72.65
N ILE A 8 -16.79 -17.61 71.48
CA ILE A 8 -17.60 -17.86 70.27
C ILE A 8 -17.02 -19.07 69.55
N SER A 9 -17.90 -20.02 69.30
CA SER A 9 -17.66 -21.28 68.68
C SER A 9 -17.22 -21.16 67.23
N ALA A 10 -16.23 -21.94 66.85
CA ALA A 10 -15.78 -22.12 65.51
C ALA A 10 -16.83 -22.91 64.67
N LEU A 11 -17.35 -22.27 63.64
CA LEU A 11 -18.08 -22.95 62.58
C LEU A 11 -17.10 -23.17 61.42
N VAL A 12 -16.68 -24.39 61.23
CA VAL A 12 -15.86 -24.81 60.08
C VAL A 12 -16.77 -24.87 58.85
N ILE A 13 -16.70 -23.87 58.03
CA ILE A 13 -17.22 -23.93 56.67
C ILE A 13 -16.05 -24.32 55.78
N SER A 14 -16.04 -25.57 55.29
CA SER A 14 -15.16 -26.03 54.23
C SER A 14 -15.57 -25.34 52.92
N LEU A 15 -14.91 -24.21 52.60
CA LEU A 15 -14.94 -23.66 51.23
C LEU A 15 -13.97 -24.51 50.38
N GLY A 16 -14.52 -25.29 49.47
CA GLY A 16 -13.78 -25.89 48.39
C GLY A 16 -13.15 -24.75 47.53
N LEU A 17 -11.85 -24.60 47.65
CA LEU A 17 -11.06 -23.82 46.68
C LEU A 17 -11.10 -24.56 45.33
N GLY A 18 -12.08 -24.22 44.51
CA GLY A 18 -11.96 -24.40 43.10
C GLY A 18 -10.77 -23.55 42.65
N LEU A 19 -9.68 -24.19 42.33
CA LEU A 19 -8.63 -23.59 41.48
C LEU A 19 -9.28 -23.25 40.13
N ALA A 20 -9.88 -22.07 40.06
CA ALA A 20 -10.02 -21.42 38.77
C ALA A 20 -8.58 -21.17 38.32
N SER A 21 -8.11 -21.94 37.36
CA SER A 21 -6.98 -21.56 36.53
C SER A 21 -7.33 -20.19 35.97
N LEU A 22 -6.71 -19.16 36.53
CA LEU A 22 -6.56 -17.89 35.83
C LEU A 22 -5.73 -18.26 34.59
N SER A 23 -6.41 -18.59 33.52
CA SER A 23 -5.83 -18.44 32.19
C SER A 23 -5.34 -17.00 32.18
N SER A 24 -4.04 -16.81 32.16
CA SER A 24 -3.48 -15.57 31.68
C SER A 24 -4.02 -15.44 30.25
N HIS A 25 -5.08 -14.67 30.08
CA HIS A 25 -5.42 -14.16 28.78
C HIS A 25 -4.21 -13.25 28.47
N GLY A 26 -3.30 -13.75 27.65
CA GLY A 26 -2.43 -12.86 26.91
C GLY A 26 -3.35 -11.83 26.29
N ALA A 27 -2.96 -10.58 26.33
CA ALA A 27 -3.72 -9.54 25.64
C ALA A 27 -4.09 -10.06 24.27
N GLU A 28 -5.39 -10.03 23.94
CA GLU A 28 -5.84 -10.41 22.61
C GLU A 28 -5.05 -9.55 21.61
N PRO A 29 -4.51 -10.12 20.54
CA PRO A 29 -3.81 -9.32 19.55
C PRO A 29 -4.78 -8.32 18.93
N TYR A 30 -4.28 -7.14 18.65
CA TYR A 30 -5.02 -6.16 17.86
C TYR A 30 -5.23 -6.69 16.46
N GLN A 31 -6.27 -6.21 15.80
CA GLN A 31 -6.59 -6.69 14.46
C GLN A 31 -7.23 -5.60 13.61
N TRP A 32 -6.87 -5.59 12.34
CA TRP A 32 -7.50 -4.77 11.32
C TRP A 32 -8.10 -5.67 10.24
N ASN A 33 -9.22 -5.25 9.68
CA ASN A 33 -9.66 -5.78 8.39
C ASN A 33 -8.55 -5.51 7.36
N ASN A 34 -8.20 -6.49 6.53
CA ASN A 34 -7.17 -6.32 5.50
C ASN A 34 -7.63 -5.48 4.30
N THR A 35 -8.90 -5.07 4.25
CA THR A 35 -9.36 -4.11 3.23
C THR A 35 -8.61 -2.80 3.39
N ILE A 36 -7.84 -2.46 2.37
CA ILE A 36 -6.98 -1.28 2.37
C ILE A 36 -7.76 -0.11 1.79
N PRO A 37 -7.87 1.03 2.52
CA PRO A 37 -8.43 2.24 1.96
C PRO A 37 -7.64 2.68 0.74
N GLU A 38 -8.35 3.03 -0.32
CA GLU A 38 -7.76 3.50 -1.57
C GLU A 38 -8.44 4.77 -2.03
N LYS A 39 -7.62 5.72 -2.49
CA LYS A 39 -8.07 6.89 -3.25
C LYS A 39 -7.38 6.85 -4.62
N ALA A 40 -8.15 6.82 -5.68
CA ALA A 40 -7.64 6.65 -7.02
C ALA A 40 -8.13 7.74 -7.98
N PRO A 41 -7.31 8.17 -8.92
CA PRO A 41 -7.72 9.07 -9.98
C PRO A 41 -8.59 8.32 -11.00
N THR A 42 -9.33 9.06 -11.80
CA THR A 42 -9.97 8.45 -12.97
C THR A 42 -8.93 7.84 -13.90
N ALA A 43 -9.30 6.83 -14.68
CA ALA A 43 -8.37 6.14 -15.57
C ALA A 43 -7.67 7.10 -16.57
N SER A 44 -8.36 8.16 -17.02
CA SER A 44 -7.80 9.17 -17.92
C SER A 44 -6.83 10.16 -17.24
N GLN A 45 -6.87 10.26 -15.92
CA GLN A 45 -6.02 11.16 -15.13
C GLN A 45 -4.86 10.42 -14.46
N SER A 46 -4.90 9.09 -14.44
CA SER A 46 -3.87 8.28 -13.80
C SER A 46 -2.50 8.46 -14.45
N ASN A 47 -1.49 8.68 -13.61
CA ASN A 47 -0.09 8.67 -14.03
C ASN A 47 0.54 7.25 -13.94
N GLY A 48 -0.25 6.24 -13.56
CA GLY A 48 0.17 4.84 -13.44
C GLY A 48 1.07 4.54 -12.23
N LYS A 49 1.16 5.45 -11.25
CA LYS A 49 2.02 5.31 -10.08
C LYS A 49 1.22 5.23 -8.80
N THR A 50 1.78 4.53 -7.82
CA THR A 50 1.15 4.31 -6.51
C THR A 50 1.98 4.93 -5.39
N VAL A 51 1.31 5.63 -4.49
CA VAL A 51 1.84 6.11 -3.21
C VAL A 51 1.21 5.30 -2.10
N LEU A 52 2.04 4.66 -1.29
CA LEU A 52 1.60 3.78 -0.20
C LEU A 52 1.92 4.44 1.14
N PHE A 53 0.92 4.59 1.99
CA PHE A 53 1.06 5.14 3.35
C PHE A 53 1.11 3.98 4.35
N ASP A 54 2.24 3.84 5.04
CA ASP A 54 2.39 2.82 6.07
C ASP A 54 1.67 3.21 7.36
N VAL A 55 0.81 2.35 7.85
CA VAL A 55 0.19 2.44 9.18
C VAL A 55 0.51 1.21 10.05
N SER A 56 1.28 0.26 9.52
CA SER A 56 1.66 -0.96 10.25
C SER A 56 2.62 -0.67 11.41
N HIS A 57 3.35 0.45 11.39
CA HIS A 57 4.37 0.83 12.37
C HIS A 57 4.04 2.12 13.12
N GLY A 58 2.83 2.58 13.06
CA GLY A 58 2.40 3.84 13.64
C GLY A 58 1.48 4.59 12.69
N GLY A 59 1.39 5.91 12.82
CA GLY A 59 0.48 6.72 12.02
C GLY A 59 -0.95 6.73 12.53
N VAL A 60 -1.27 5.93 13.54
CA VAL A 60 -2.59 5.86 14.18
C VAL A 60 -2.46 6.12 15.67
N GLU A 61 -3.10 7.15 16.18
CA GLU A 61 -3.12 7.46 17.63
C GLU A 61 -4.37 8.27 17.96
N GLY A 62 -5.49 7.93 17.82
CA GLY A 62 -6.77 8.55 18.27
C GLY A 62 -6.93 10.07 18.34
N ASN A 63 -5.87 10.83 18.49
CA ASN A 63 -5.87 12.28 18.49
C ASN A 63 -5.01 12.92 17.40
N ALA A 64 -4.18 12.16 16.75
CA ALA A 64 -3.21 12.62 15.76
C ALA A 64 -2.96 11.58 14.68
N ASP A 65 -4.04 11.06 14.07
CA ASP A 65 -3.92 9.98 13.09
C ASP A 65 -3.47 10.52 11.72
N TRP A 66 -2.33 10.07 11.29
CA TRP A 66 -1.69 10.45 10.03
C TRP A 66 -2.04 9.47 8.91
N VAL A 67 -3.32 9.26 8.72
CA VAL A 67 -3.91 8.35 7.74
C VAL A 67 -4.58 9.12 6.62
N ILE A 68 -4.76 8.48 5.47
CA ILE A 68 -5.26 9.13 4.24
C ILE A 68 -6.73 9.54 4.29
N ASP A 69 -7.50 9.02 5.21
CA ASP A 69 -8.87 9.42 5.49
C ASP A 69 -8.99 10.22 6.80
N GLY A 70 -7.87 10.44 7.46
CA GLY A 70 -7.71 11.28 8.66
C GLY A 70 -6.98 12.57 8.35
N ALA A 71 -5.93 12.86 9.12
CA ALA A 71 -5.19 14.11 9.03
C ALA A 71 -4.39 14.31 7.74
N PHE A 72 -4.16 13.27 6.97
CA PHE A 72 -3.53 13.34 5.66
C PHE A 72 -4.52 13.23 4.49
N SER A 73 -5.81 13.48 4.73
CA SER A 73 -6.81 13.33 3.68
C SER A 73 -6.65 14.35 2.55
N ASP A 74 -6.32 15.61 2.87
CA ASP A 74 -6.05 16.63 1.86
C ASP A 74 -4.75 16.35 1.09
N PHE A 75 -3.73 15.81 1.77
CA PHE A 75 -2.51 15.35 1.11
C PHE A 75 -2.79 14.21 0.14
N ALA A 76 -3.55 13.21 0.55
CA ALA A 76 -3.97 12.11 -0.31
C ALA A 76 -4.78 12.61 -1.52
N ASP A 77 -5.75 13.50 -1.31
CA ASP A 77 -6.58 14.08 -2.38
C ASP A 77 -5.74 14.91 -3.37
N ALA A 78 -4.72 15.63 -2.88
CA ALA A 78 -3.78 16.35 -3.74
C ALA A 78 -2.95 15.40 -4.60
N LEU A 79 -2.50 14.27 -4.06
CA LEU A 79 -1.78 13.25 -4.82
C LEU A 79 -2.67 12.59 -5.87
N VAL A 80 -3.93 12.30 -5.55
CA VAL A 80 -4.91 11.81 -6.53
C VAL A 80 -5.09 12.83 -7.67
N THR A 81 -5.16 14.12 -7.36
CA THR A 81 -5.22 15.19 -8.37
C THR A 81 -3.98 15.22 -9.28
N GLN A 82 -2.81 14.77 -8.78
CA GLN A 82 -1.59 14.58 -9.59
C GLN A 82 -1.58 13.25 -10.37
N GLY A 83 -2.64 12.44 -10.23
CA GLY A 83 -2.79 11.19 -10.96
C GLY A 83 -2.27 9.94 -10.23
N TYR A 84 -1.86 10.04 -8.98
CA TYR A 84 -1.43 8.89 -8.18
C TYR A 84 -2.61 8.09 -7.64
N THR A 85 -2.47 6.77 -7.62
CA THR A 85 -3.24 5.90 -6.74
C THR A 85 -2.63 6.00 -5.34
N VAL A 86 -3.45 6.19 -4.32
CA VAL A 86 -3.03 6.35 -2.93
C VAL A 86 -3.67 5.27 -2.08
N GLN A 87 -2.86 4.52 -1.34
CA GLN A 87 -3.29 3.38 -0.53
C GLN A 87 -2.67 3.44 0.86
N GLU A 88 -3.34 2.87 1.85
CA GLU A 88 -2.74 2.54 3.15
C GLU A 88 -2.13 1.14 3.12
N TYR A 89 -1.05 0.95 3.86
CA TYR A 89 -0.41 -0.32 4.10
C TYR A 89 -0.56 -0.73 5.57
N ARG A 90 -1.19 -1.87 5.82
CA ARG A 90 -1.47 -2.35 7.19
C ARG A 90 -0.62 -3.54 7.62
N GLY A 91 -0.04 -4.28 6.67
CA GLY A 91 0.75 -5.46 6.95
C GLY A 91 0.51 -6.58 5.94
N VAL A 92 0.82 -7.79 6.32
CA VAL A 92 0.68 -9.00 5.49
C VAL A 92 -0.20 -10.00 6.23
N ASP A 93 -1.34 -10.33 5.66
CA ASP A 93 -2.21 -11.41 6.13
C ASP A 93 -1.51 -12.76 5.87
N LEU A 94 -0.83 -13.27 6.89
CA LEU A 94 -0.01 -14.49 6.78
C LEU A 94 -0.84 -15.77 6.83
N ASN A 95 -1.99 -15.71 7.47
CA ASN A 95 -2.87 -16.86 7.66
C ASN A 95 -4.02 -16.90 6.65
N ASN A 96 -4.21 -15.84 5.85
CA ASN A 96 -5.26 -15.64 4.85
C ASN A 96 -6.68 -15.70 5.45
N ASP A 97 -6.88 -15.13 6.62
CA ASP A 97 -8.21 -15.05 7.25
C ASP A 97 -8.94 -13.72 6.97
N GLY A 98 -8.32 -12.81 6.22
CA GLY A 98 -8.88 -11.51 5.88
C GLY A 98 -8.63 -10.44 6.94
N THR A 99 -7.76 -10.71 7.90
CA THR A 99 -7.47 -9.82 9.03
C THR A 99 -5.96 -9.68 9.20
N ILE A 100 -5.47 -8.51 9.54
CA ILE A 100 -4.08 -8.27 9.92
C ILE A 100 -4.00 -8.31 11.44
N HIS A 101 -3.33 -9.31 11.97
CA HIS A 101 -3.10 -9.48 13.40
C HIS A 101 -1.78 -8.87 13.81
N PHE A 102 -1.76 -8.12 14.89
CA PHE A 102 -0.55 -7.52 15.42
C PHE A 102 -0.64 -7.40 16.94
N PHE A 103 0.52 -7.35 17.56
CA PHE A 103 0.64 -7.23 19.01
C PHE A 103 1.01 -5.80 19.38
N ASP A 104 0.73 -5.44 20.64
CA ASP A 104 1.19 -4.20 21.22
C ASP A 104 2.72 -4.09 21.03
N ASP A 105 3.14 -3.00 20.47
CA ASP A 105 4.52 -2.71 20.12
C ASP A 105 5.42 -2.33 21.30
N ARG A 106 4.91 -2.38 22.52
CA ARG A 106 5.73 -2.35 23.73
C ARG A 106 6.64 -3.57 23.85
N THR A 107 6.34 -4.60 23.08
CA THR A 107 7.19 -5.77 22.94
C THR A 107 7.81 -5.82 21.55
N PRO A 108 9.02 -6.37 21.43
CA PRO A 108 9.62 -6.57 20.11
C PRO A 108 8.72 -7.40 19.21
N SER A 109 8.86 -7.18 17.92
CA SER A 109 8.19 -7.99 16.90
C SER A 109 8.50 -9.47 17.09
N ASN A 110 7.54 -10.30 16.76
CA ASN A 110 7.67 -11.75 16.75
C ASN A 110 7.09 -12.30 15.44
N GLU A 111 7.36 -13.58 15.18
CA GLU A 111 6.96 -14.26 13.95
C GLU A 111 5.44 -14.40 13.74
N GLN A 112 4.63 -14.04 14.72
CA GLN A 112 3.16 -14.07 14.64
C GLN A 112 2.57 -12.72 14.30
N ASN A 113 3.39 -11.68 14.27
CA ASN A 113 2.94 -10.33 13.95
C ASN A 113 2.79 -10.17 12.44
N GLU A 114 1.62 -9.76 12.01
CA GLU A 114 1.26 -9.55 10.59
C GLU A 114 1.36 -8.08 10.17
N ALA A 115 1.39 -7.14 11.12
CA ALA A 115 1.67 -5.73 10.85
C ALA A 115 3.19 -5.55 10.60
N ILE A 116 3.69 -6.11 9.51
CA ILE A 116 5.09 -6.14 9.11
C ILE A 116 5.26 -5.64 7.69
N ILE A 117 6.43 -5.08 7.40
CA ILE A 117 6.79 -4.67 6.05
C ILE A 117 7.58 -5.78 5.37
N THR A 118 7.10 -6.25 4.21
CA THR A 118 7.84 -7.15 3.34
C THR A 118 8.03 -6.53 1.97
N TYR A 119 9.16 -6.82 1.30
CA TYR A 119 9.40 -6.28 -0.04
C TYR A 119 8.29 -6.65 -1.02
N ASN A 120 7.81 -7.90 -0.98
CA ASN A 120 6.72 -8.35 -1.85
C ASN A 120 5.45 -7.51 -1.69
N ALA A 121 5.12 -7.13 -0.47
CA ALA A 121 3.91 -6.36 -0.21
C ALA A 121 4.01 -4.90 -0.68
N ILE A 122 5.20 -4.29 -0.62
CA ILE A 122 5.40 -2.87 -0.95
C ILE A 122 5.97 -2.61 -2.34
N GLN A 123 6.55 -3.61 -3.03
CA GLN A 123 7.27 -3.41 -4.29
C GLN A 123 6.45 -2.78 -5.42
N HIS A 124 5.12 -2.94 -5.39
CA HIS A 124 4.21 -2.36 -6.38
C HIS A 124 4.12 -0.84 -6.28
N ALA A 125 4.41 -0.26 -5.11
CA ALA A 125 4.38 1.18 -4.91
C ALA A 125 5.60 1.87 -5.55
N ASP A 126 5.44 3.14 -5.91
CA ASP A 126 6.52 4.01 -6.38
C ASP A 126 7.09 4.85 -5.25
N VAL A 127 6.26 5.20 -4.29
CA VAL A 127 6.62 5.94 -3.08
C VAL A 127 5.97 5.29 -1.86
N LEU A 128 6.77 5.10 -0.82
CA LEU A 128 6.31 4.70 0.51
C LEU A 128 6.39 5.92 1.43
N VAL A 129 5.29 6.23 2.12
CA VAL A 129 5.23 7.29 3.14
C VAL A 129 5.25 6.63 4.51
N LEU A 130 6.25 6.96 5.31
CA LEU A 130 6.40 6.52 6.70
C LEU A 130 6.16 7.75 7.59
N ALA A 131 5.02 7.81 8.23
CA ALA A 131 4.60 8.96 9.04
C ALA A 131 4.44 8.57 10.49
N GLU A 132 5.11 9.31 11.38
CA GLU A 132 5.01 9.14 12.84
C GLU A 132 5.21 7.69 13.28
N THR A 133 6.14 7.00 12.64
CA THR A 133 6.45 5.60 12.91
C THR A 133 7.06 5.46 14.30
N ASN A 134 6.34 4.81 15.20
CA ASN A 134 6.76 4.65 16.60
C ASN A 134 7.16 3.20 16.94
N ARG A 135 6.91 2.26 16.06
CA ARG A 135 7.31 0.88 16.24
C ARG A 135 8.59 0.61 15.46
N PRO A 136 9.64 0.10 16.12
CA PRO A 136 10.92 -0.17 15.47
C PRO A 136 10.82 -1.24 14.39
N PHE A 137 11.54 -1.05 13.30
CA PHE A 137 11.66 -2.05 12.25
C PHE A 137 12.56 -3.22 12.69
N THR A 138 12.18 -4.42 12.32
CA THR A 138 13.02 -5.62 12.45
C THR A 138 14.10 -5.65 11.37
N GLN A 139 15.07 -6.54 11.51
CA GLN A 139 16.08 -6.73 10.46
C GLN A 139 15.48 -7.15 9.11
N ALA A 140 14.42 -7.97 9.14
CA ALA A 140 13.73 -8.41 7.93
C ALA A 140 13.03 -7.24 7.23
N GLU A 141 12.40 -6.35 7.98
CA GLU A 141 11.74 -5.16 7.47
C GLU A 141 12.74 -4.12 6.95
N GLN A 142 13.85 -3.93 7.64
CA GLN A 142 14.93 -3.09 7.17
C GLN A 142 15.45 -3.57 5.82
N LEU A 143 15.67 -4.88 5.68
CA LEU A 143 16.10 -5.47 4.42
C LEU A 143 15.05 -5.26 3.31
N ALA A 144 13.76 -5.35 3.63
CA ALA A 144 12.69 -5.07 2.68
C ALA A 144 12.69 -3.61 2.21
N LEU A 145 12.90 -2.67 3.13
CA LEU A 145 13.06 -1.24 2.80
C LEU A 145 14.33 -0.99 1.97
N GLU A 146 15.44 -1.65 2.28
CA GLU A 146 16.68 -1.57 1.48
C GLU A 146 16.48 -2.11 0.06
N GLN A 147 15.73 -3.21 -0.10
CA GLN A 147 15.38 -3.73 -1.42
C GLN A 147 14.49 -2.76 -2.20
N PHE A 148 13.53 -2.10 -1.53
CA PHE A 148 12.68 -1.08 -2.12
C PHE A 148 13.51 0.11 -2.62
N ILE A 149 14.46 0.59 -1.82
CA ILE A 149 15.40 1.64 -2.16
C ILE A 149 16.29 1.20 -3.35
N ALA A 150 16.83 -0.01 -3.30
CA ALA A 150 17.70 -0.55 -4.35
C ALA A 150 16.97 -0.71 -5.69
N ALA A 151 15.65 -0.95 -5.65
CA ALA A 151 14.79 -0.96 -6.83
C ALA A 151 14.52 0.44 -7.43
N GLY A 152 15.12 1.49 -6.89
CA GLY A 152 14.98 2.87 -7.38
C GLY A 152 13.72 3.58 -6.91
N LYS A 153 13.03 3.03 -5.92
CA LYS A 153 11.80 3.59 -5.34
C LYS A 153 12.13 4.71 -4.33
N GLY A 154 11.10 5.46 -3.93
CA GLY A 154 11.21 6.60 -3.03
C GLY A 154 10.57 6.35 -1.67
N ILE A 155 11.18 6.86 -0.59
CA ILE A 155 10.58 6.85 0.75
C ILE A 155 10.47 8.27 1.27
N PHE A 156 9.30 8.63 1.81
CA PHE A 156 9.08 9.90 2.51
C PHE A 156 8.93 9.67 4.01
N PHE A 157 9.92 10.12 4.77
CA PHE A 157 9.96 10.05 6.22
C PHE A 157 9.39 11.33 6.82
N ILE A 158 8.30 11.22 7.55
CA ILE A 158 7.64 12.30 8.27
C ILE A 158 7.75 11.97 9.76
N ALA A 159 8.57 12.72 10.49
CA ALA A 159 8.75 12.55 11.94
C ALA A 159 8.02 13.64 12.73
N ASP A 160 8.20 13.64 14.00
CA ASP A 160 7.83 14.68 14.95
C ASP A 160 9.03 14.98 15.85
N HIS A 161 8.83 15.76 16.89
CA HIS A 161 9.85 16.06 17.85
C HIS A 161 10.32 14.83 18.63
N TYR A 162 11.47 14.96 19.26
CA TYR A 162 11.90 14.04 20.29
C TYR A 162 10.88 13.90 21.42
N ASP A 163 10.78 12.72 21.98
CA ASP A 163 9.89 12.37 23.10
C ASP A 163 8.40 12.36 22.72
N ALA A 164 8.10 12.19 21.44
CA ALA A 164 6.76 11.96 20.93
C ALA A 164 6.49 10.44 20.83
N ASP A 165 6.56 9.75 21.97
CA ASP A 165 6.28 8.32 22.07
C ASP A 165 4.77 8.09 22.07
N ARG A 166 4.20 7.95 20.89
CA ARG A 166 2.75 7.83 20.67
C ARG A 166 2.19 6.53 21.19
N ASN A 167 2.97 5.46 21.12
CA ASN A 167 2.56 4.12 21.51
C ASN A 167 2.96 3.76 22.95
N LEU A 168 3.58 4.69 23.65
CA LEU A 168 4.07 4.49 25.03
C LEU A 168 5.05 3.33 25.19
N ASN A 169 5.79 3.02 24.13
CA ASN A 169 6.78 1.95 24.08
C ASN A 169 8.22 2.44 24.34
N THR A 170 8.39 3.74 24.59
CA THR A 170 9.67 4.45 24.75
C THR A 170 10.45 4.65 23.45
N TRP A 171 9.75 4.70 22.32
CA TRP A 171 10.30 5.00 21.01
C TRP A 171 9.54 6.16 20.37
N ASP A 172 10.26 7.11 19.84
CA ASP A 172 9.69 8.11 18.96
C ASP A 172 10.10 7.90 17.50
N ALA A 173 9.42 8.60 16.58
CA ALA A 173 9.67 8.43 15.16
C ALA A 173 11.11 8.77 14.77
N THR A 174 11.76 9.71 15.44
CA THR A 174 13.15 10.09 15.16
C THR A 174 14.12 8.96 15.51
N GLU A 175 13.87 8.24 16.60
CA GLU A 175 14.67 7.09 17.01
C GLU A 175 14.44 5.90 16.06
N VAL A 176 13.18 5.61 15.74
CA VAL A 176 12.83 4.51 14.81
C VAL A 176 13.50 4.71 13.46
N PHE A 177 13.37 5.90 12.88
CA PHE A 177 13.98 6.18 11.57
C PHE A 177 15.50 6.17 11.62
N ASN A 178 16.09 6.74 12.65
CA ASN A 178 17.54 6.70 12.84
C ASN A 178 18.05 5.27 13.02
N GLY A 179 17.22 4.36 13.54
CA GLY A 179 17.57 2.96 13.75
C GLY A 179 18.32 2.68 15.04
N TYR A 180 18.15 3.50 16.07
CA TYR A 180 18.67 3.23 17.40
C TYR A 180 17.90 3.98 18.48
N ASN A 181 17.82 3.37 19.67
CA ASN A 181 17.33 4.04 20.85
C ASN A 181 18.47 4.86 21.48
N ARG A 182 18.25 6.14 21.72
CA ARG A 182 19.32 7.04 22.18
C ARG A 182 19.74 6.84 23.62
N SER A 183 18.94 6.16 24.46
CA SER A 183 19.30 5.82 25.82
C SER A 183 20.05 4.49 25.95
N ASP A 184 19.72 3.55 25.08
CA ASP A 184 20.27 2.21 25.09
C ASP A 184 20.34 1.65 23.67
N LEU A 185 21.51 1.66 23.08
CA LEU A 185 21.74 1.18 21.71
C LEU A 185 21.41 -0.31 21.52
N ALA A 186 21.39 -1.09 22.59
CA ALA A 186 21.09 -2.51 22.58
C ALA A 186 19.64 -2.83 23.00
N LYS A 187 18.82 -1.81 23.26
CA LYS A 187 17.46 -2.00 23.72
C LYS A 187 16.64 -2.74 22.68
N TYR A 188 16.03 -3.85 23.10
CA TYR A 188 15.26 -4.75 22.25
C TYR A 188 16.05 -5.41 21.09
N ASP A 189 17.36 -5.44 21.14
CA ASP A 189 18.15 -6.23 20.23
C ASP A 189 18.00 -7.72 20.59
N LEU A 190 17.04 -8.38 19.95
CA LEU A 190 16.78 -9.81 20.17
C LEU A 190 17.67 -10.71 19.34
N GLY A 191 18.37 -10.14 18.35
CA GLY A 191 19.11 -10.90 17.35
C GLY A 191 18.19 -11.68 16.40
N GLY A 192 18.75 -12.16 15.29
CA GLY A 192 18.01 -12.89 14.27
C GLY A 192 17.11 -12.00 13.40
N GLU A 193 16.21 -12.64 12.66
CA GLU A 193 15.40 -11.93 11.66
C GLU A 193 14.30 -11.04 12.29
N TYR A 194 13.87 -11.38 13.51
CA TYR A 194 12.87 -10.63 14.28
C TYR A 194 13.48 -9.74 15.36
N GLY A 195 14.83 -9.74 15.47
CA GLY A 195 15.55 -8.81 16.30
C GLY A 195 15.50 -7.43 15.65
N ASP A 196 15.38 -6.41 16.46
CA ASP A 196 15.61 -5.09 15.93
C ASP A 196 17.12 -4.83 15.81
N TRP A 197 17.50 -3.86 15.02
CA TRP A 197 18.85 -3.57 14.63
C TRP A 197 19.34 -2.22 15.19
N ARG A 198 18.90 -1.89 16.37
CA ARG A 198 19.21 -0.65 17.10
C ARG A 198 20.60 -0.60 17.70
N ASN A 199 21.46 -1.41 17.23
CA ASN A 199 22.85 -1.40 17.62
C ASN A 199 23.68 -0.95 16.43
N PRO A 200 23.90 0.36 16.23
CA PRO A 200 24.67 0.84 15.09
C PRO A 200 26.09 0.29 15.14
N LYS A 201 26.58 -0.18 14.00
CA LYS A 201 27.92 -0.80 13.86
C LYS A 201 29.04 0.19 14.16
N MET A 202 28.78 1.48 14.05
CA MET A 202 29.75 2.55 14.26
C MET A 202 29.10 3.69 15.06
N ALA A 203 29.89 4.38 15.87
CA ALA A 203 29.48 5.65 16.45
C ALA A 203 29.04 6.61 15.33
N ASN A 204 27.99 7.37 15.55
CA ASN A 204 27.38 8.30 14.59
C ASN A 204 26.78 7.62 13.34
N ALA A 205 26.65 6.31 13.36
CA ALA A 205 25.94 5.56 12.37
C ALA A 205 24.51 5.28 12.87
N GLY A 206 23.75 4.69 12.04
CA GLY A 206 22.36 4.30 12.20
C GLY A 206 21.82 4.07 10.82
N TRP A 207 20.69 3.45 10.72
CA TRP A 207 20.15 3.02 9.43
C TRP A 207 20.02 4.18 8.42
N LEU A 208 19.49 5.35 8.85
CA LEU A 208 19.40 6.51 7.96
C LEU A 208 20.76 7.05 7.55
N VAL A 209 21.73 7.13 8.47
CA VAL A 209 23.09 7.60 8.14
C VAL A 209 23.77 6.65 7.17
N GLU A 210 23.66 5.36 7.40
CA GLU A 210 24.29 4.34 6.54
C GLU A 210 23.70 4.38 5.12
N ASN A 211 22.40 4.47 4.98
CA ASN A 211 21.72 4.48 3.69
C ASN A 211 21.75 5.85 3.01
N PHE A 212 21.44 6.91 3.74
CA PHE A 212 21.13 8.23 3.18
C PHE A 212 22.06 9.36 3.61
N GLY A 213 23.01 9.11 4.54
CA GLY A 213 23.93 10.14 5.01
C GLY A 213 23.28 11.28 5.79
N ILE A 214 22.14 11.04 6.39
CA ILE A 214 21.34 12.00 7.17
C ILE A 214 20.71 11.31 8.37
N ARG A 215 20.38 12.05 9.42
CA ARG A 215 19.59 11.56 10.55
C ARG A 215 18.70 12.66 11.11
N PHE A 216 17.65 12.28 11.79
CA PHE A 216 16.88 13.19 12.62
C PHE A 216 17.67 13.52 13.90
N ARG A 217 17.60 14.77 14.34
CA ARG A 217 18.12 15.18 15.64
C ARG A 217 17.08 14.89 16.73
N PHE A 218 17.55 14.65 17.93
CA PHE A 218 16.69 14.46 19.10
C PHE A 218 16.39 15.82 19.74
N ASN A 219 15.61 16.65 19.08
CA ASN A 219 15.20 17.94 19.53
C ASN A 219 13.70 18.19 19.31
N GLY A 220 13.19 19.24 19.92
CA GLY A 220 11.84 19.74 19.69
C GLY A 220 11.89 21.25 19.56
N VAL A 221 11.50 21.76 18.40
CA VAL A 221 11.60 23.18 18.06
C VAL A 221 10.24 23.69 17.60
N ASP A 222 9.86 24.87 18.07
CA ASP A 222 8.58 25.51 17.75
C ASP A 222 8.83 26.81 16.99
N TYR A 223 8.26 26.93 15.80
CA TYR A 223 8.29 28.14 14.99
C TYR A 223 7.08 28.21 14.03
N LYS A 224 5.94 28.60 14.59
CA LYS A 224 4.66 28.64 13.89
C LYS A 224 4.52 29.77 12.87
N GLN A 225 5.46 30.72 12.84
CA GLN A 225 5.49 31.79 11.86
C GLN A 225 5.95 31.32 10.47
N GLY A 226 6.53 30.12 10.39
CA GLY A 226 7.02 29.51 9.17
C GLY A 226 8.53 29.66 9.00
N VAL A 227 9.20 28.51 8.93
CA VAL A 227 10.64 28.39 8.68
C VAL A 227 10.94 28.93 7.28
N SER A 228 11.70 30.05 7.23
CA SER A 228 11.74 30.91 6.05
C SER A 228 12.93 30.68 5.12
N GLY A 229 13.94 29.93 5.54
CA GLY A 229 15.13 29.66 4.73
C GLY A 229 14.89 28.60 3.67
N VAL A 230 13.93 28.83 2.76
CA VAL A 230 13.63 27.94 1.64
C VAL A 230 14.74 28.05 0.61
N VAL A 231 15.45 26.95 0.37
CA VAL A 231 16.56 26.89 -0.61
C VAL A 231 16.00 27.01 -2.02
N THR A 232 16.70 27.76 -2.86
CA THR A 232 16.23 28.03 -4.24
C THR A 232 16.07 26.74 -5.08
N PRO A 233 15.08 26.67 -5.99
CA PRO A 233 14.73 25.44 -6.72
C PRO A 233 15.90 24.83 -7.52
N ASN A 234 16.78 25.64 -8.07
CA ASN A 234 17.96 25.17 -8.83
C ASN A 234 19.01 24.46 -7.95
N LYS A 235 18.89 24.53 -6.64
CA LYS A 235 19.74 23.84 -5.67
C LYS A 235 19.05 22.67 -4.98
N THR A 236 17.79 22.43 -5.29
CA THR A 236 16.94 21.43 -4.62
C THR A 236 16.19 20.53 -5.61
N GLU A 237 16.80 20.24 -6.76
CA GLU A 237 16.19 19.41 -7.81
C GLU A 237 14.82 19.92 -8.29
N GLY A 238 14.53 21.23 -8.10
CA GLY A 238 13.26 21.84 -8.41
C GLY A 238 12.17 21.72 -7.33
N ILE A 239 12.41 20.94 -6.27
CA ILE A 239 11.40 20.60 -5.26
C ILE A 239 10.86 21.83 -4.54
N THR A 240 11.68 22.82 -4.30
CA THR A 240 11.26 24.06 -3.60
C THR A 240 10.60 25.08 -4.52
N GLN A 241 10.26 24.71 -5.74
CA GLN A 241 9.53 25.61 -6.64
C GLN A 241 8.17 26.01 -6.05
N ASN A 242 7.92 27.30 -5.92
CA ASN A 242 6.71 27.91 -5.32
C ASN A 242 6.48 27.57 -3.84
N VAL A 243 7.45 26.99 -3.14
CA VAL A 243 7.36 26.77 -1.70
C VAL A 243 7.56 28.09 -0.96
N GLN A 244 6.71 28.35 0.03
CA GLN A 244 6.75 29.48 0.95
C GLN A 244 7.27 29.01 2.33
N PRO A 245 7.50 29.91 3.30
CA PRO A 245 7.86 29.50 4.65
C PRO A 245 6.91 28.46 5.23
N ILE A 246 7.46 27.47 5.95
CA ILE A 246 6.74 26.29 6.40
C ILE A 246 6.60 26.28 7.90
N LEU A 247 5.37 26.12 8.39
CA LEU A 247 5.04 25.94 9.80
C LEU A 247 5.91 24.84 10.41
N MET A 248 6.41 25.06 11.62
CA MET A 248 7.01 24.05 12.48
C MET A 248 6.38 24.15 13.87
N ALA A 249 5.68 23.11 14.28
CA ALA A 249 4.97 23.05 15.55
C ALA A 249 5.49 21.88 16.39
N ALA A 250 6.55 22.13 17.12
CA ALA A 250 7.29 21.17 17.94
C ALA A 250 8.09 20.12 17.13
N GLY A 251 8.48 20.41 15.92
CA GLY A 251 9.20 19.45 15.06
C GLY A 251 10.67 19.26 15.42
N ALA A 252 11.30 18.26 14.79
CA ALA A 252 12.72 18.02 14.85
C ALA A 252 13.46 18.65 13.66
N THR A 253 14.75 18.92 13.81
CA THR A 253 15.66 19.21 12.70
C THR A 253 16.45 17.98 12.30
N LEU A 254 17.22 18.10 11.24
CA LEU A 254 18.01 17.02 10.66
C LEU A 254 19.51 17.35 10.72
N ALA A 255 20.35 16.33 10.74
CA ALA A 255 21.79 16.48 10.62
C ALA A 255 22.28 15.80 9.32
N ILE A 256 22.85 16.56 8.40
CA ILE A 256 23.47 16.04 7.18
C ILE A 256 24.90 15.61 7.52
N VAL A 257 25.14 14.32 7.46
CA VAL A 257 26.45 13.70 7.74
C VAL A 257 27.26 13.51 6.44
N ASN A 258 26.56 13.29 5.32
CA ASN A 258 27.18 13.14 4.01
C ASN A 258 26.48 14.03 2.98
N GLU A 259 27.11 15.15 2.63
CA GLU A 259 26.61 16.14 1.70
C GLU A 259 26.48 15.67 0.25
N GLN A 260 27.12 14.57 -0.12
CA GLN A 260 26.97 13.96 -1.45
C GLN A 260 25.71 13.08 -1.51
N LYS A 261 25.27 12.55 -0.37
CA LYS A 261 24.06 11.73 -0.29
C LYS A 261 22.83 12.56 0.02
N ALA A 262 22.94 13.60 0.87
CA ALA A 262 21.80 14.37 1.37
C ALA A 262 21.97 15.88 1.19
N LYS A 263 20.85 16.56 0.98
CA LYS A 263 20.81 18.03 0.95
C LYS A 263 19.51 18.57 1.57
N GLY A 264 19.63 19.70 2.24
CA GLY A 264 18.48 20.39 2.85
C GLY A 264 17.64 21.16 1.83
N LEU A 265 16.37 21.22 2.09
CA LEU A 265 15.37 21.97 1.33
C LEU A 265 14.96 23.25 2.03
N VAL A 266 14.81 23.20 3.35
CA VAL A 266 14.31 24.29 4.21
C VAL A 266 15.17 24.36 5.47
N TYR A 267 15.63 25.55 5.80
CA TYR A 267 16.44 25.86 6.99
C TYR A 267 15.85 27.05 7.75
N PHE A 268 16.20 27.20 9.00
CA PHE A 268 16.01 28.49 9.66
C PHE A 268 16.87 29.56 9.00
N SER A 269 16.28 30.71 8.70
CA SER A 269 17.03 31.89 8.28
C SER A 269 17.60 32.63 9.50
N GLU A 270 18.49 33.60 9.24
CA GLU A 270 19.03 34.48 10.31
C GLU A 270 17.95 35.35 10.97
N THR A 271 16.82 35.55 10.32
CA THR A 271 15.71 36.36 10.82
C THR A 271 14.65 35.53 11.52
N ASP A 272 14.68 34.22 11.39
CA ASP A 272 13.78 33.32 12.12
C ASP A 272 14.19 33.34 13.60
N THR A 273 13.19 33.29 14.48
CA THR A 273 13.38 33.27 15.92
C THR A 273 12.75 32.05 16.57
N PRO A 274 13.18 30.83 16.15
CA PRO A 274 12.63 29.61 16.70
C PRO A 274 12.91 29.51 18.19
N VAL A 275 12.07 28.76 18.88
CA VAL A 275 12.25 28.48 20.29
C VAL A 275 12.27 26.99 20.54
N LYS A 276 12.97 26.58 21.59
CA LYS A 276 12.86 25.21 22.08
C LYS A 276 11.40 24.98 22.49
N TRP A 277 10.82 23.88 21.98
CA TRP A 277 9.48 23.50 22.41
C TRP A 277 9.46 23.23 23.91
N LYS A 278 8.46 23.80 24.61
CA LYS A 278 8.45 23.87 26.07
C LYS A 278 8.45 22.51 26.78
N HIS A 279 8.03 21.47 26.13
CA HIS A 279 8.00 20.11 26.66
C HIS A 279 9.21 19.28 26.27
N ALA A 280 10.04 19.73 25.32
CA ALA A 280 11.28 19.06 24.99
C ALA A 280 12.25 19.18 26.19
N LYS A 281 12.59 18.05 26.78
CA LYS A 281 13.46 18.01 27.96
C LYS A 281 14.92 17.80 27.62
N ASP A 282 15.18 17.35 26.41
CA ASP A 282 16.51 17.05 25.95
C ASP A 282 17.06 18.15 25.05
N GLN A 283 17.47 17.81 23.88
CA GLN A 283 18.11 18.76 22.98
C GLN A 283 17.14 19.87 22.55
N GLY A 284 17.59 20.86 21.92
CA GLY A 284 16.82 21.99 21.43
C GLY A 284 17.61 22.69 20.35
N LEU A 285 17.59 24.00 20.36
CA LEU A 285 18.45 24.79 19.48
C LEU A 285 19.89 24.76 19.97
N TYR A 286 20.83 24.52 19.05
CA TYR A 286 22.26 24.55 19.34
C TYR A 286 22.92 25.81 18.82
N PHE A 287 22.63 26.21 17.56
CA PHE A 287 23.34 27.27 16.86
C PHE A 287 22.41 28.35 16.30
N GLY A 288 21.18 28.02 16.01
CA GLY A 288 20.24 28.87 15.28
C GLY A 288 20.61 29.07 13.81
N GLY A 289 19.69 29.63 13.03
CA GLY A 289 19.84 29.85 11.62
C GLY A 289 20.14 28.56 10.85
N ALA A 290 20.80 28.66 9.72
CA ALA A 290 21.14 27.52 8.87
C ALA A 290 22.02 26.46 9.55
N ASN A 291 22.79 26.84 10.56
CA ASN A 291 23.65 25.92 11.30
C ASN A 291 22.85 24.97 12.22
N GLU A 292 21.58 25.21 12.42
CA GLU A 292 20.69 24.29 13.17
C GLU A 292 20.46 22.95 12.42
N GLY A 293 20.78 22.91 11.15
CA GLY A 293 20.46 21.83 10.25
C GLY A 293 19.12 22.06 9.53
N PRO A 294 18.81 21.29 8.49
CA PRO A 294 17.58 21.48 7.75
C PRO A 294 16.36 20.98 8.52
N TYR A 295 15.23 21.63 8.29
CA TYR A 295 13.90 21.19 8.73
C TYR A 295 13.30 20.14 7.77
N ALA A 296 13.56 20.31 6.47
CA ALA A 296 13.22 19.34 5.43
C ALA A 296 14.42 19.09 4.54
N ALA A 297 14.58 17.88 4.07
CA ALA A 297 15.72 17.43 3.27
C ALA A 297 15.35 16.32 2.29
N ILE A 298 16.26 16.09 1.33
CA ILE A 298 16.21 14.93 0.42
C ILE A 298 17.52 14.18 0.44
N ALA A 299 17.48 12.91 0.05
CA ALA A 299 18.68 12.10 -0.09
C ALA A 299 18.59 11.08 -1.23
N LYS A 300 19.78 10.59 -1.61
CA LYS A 300 19.97 9.52 -2.60
C LYS A 300 20.70 8.34 -1.94
N SER A 301 20.24 7.13 -2.31
CA SER A 301 20.97 5.89 -2.03
C SER A 301 20.98 5.05 -3.30
N GLY A 302 22.03 5.19 -4.10
CA GLY A 302 22.07 4.64 -5.44
C GLY A 302 20.93 5.18 -6.33
N ALA A 303 20.15 4.30 -6.93
CA ALA A 303 18.98 4.68 -7.70
C ALA A 303 17.80 5.15 -6.83
N GLY A 304 17.73 4.70 -5.58
CA GLY A 304 16.67 5.04 -4.65
C GLY A 304 16.78 6.44 -4.08
N LYS A 305 15.67 6.91 -3.55
CA LYS A 305 15.51 8.28 -3.03
C LYS A 305 14.83 8.29 -1.68
N ALA A 306 15.11 9.31 -0.91
CA ALA A 306 14.39 9.59 0.33
C ALA A 306 14.13 11.09 0.47
N ALA A 307 13.06 11.43 1.16
CA ALA A 307 12.78 12.77 1.64
C ALA A 307 12.42 12.74 3.11
N PHE A 308 12.67 13.82 3.81
CA PHE A 308 12.55 13.94 5.25
C PHE A 308 11.90 15.26 5.62
N ILE A 309 10.99 15.23 6.58
CA ILE A 309 10.50 16.42 7.30
C ILE A 309 10.37 16.07 8.77
N GLY A 310 10.76 16.98 9.64
CA GLY A 310 10.80 16.75 11.07
C GLY A 310 9.51 17.08 11.83
N ASP A 311 8.38 17.24 11.12
CA ASP A 311 7.11 17.62 11.74
C ASP A 311 5.96 17.23 10.81
N SER A 312 4.96 16.56 11.34
CA SER A 312 3.74 16.23 10.62
C SER A 312 2.77 17.41 10.50
N SER A 313 2.82 18.34 11.45
CA SER A 313 1.87 19.44 11.58
C SER A 313 1.68 20.29 10.31
N PRO A 314 2.72 20.59 9.51
CA PRO A 314 2.54 21.38 8.28
C PRO A 314 1.81 20.60 7.16
N ILE A 315 1.70 19.30 7.27
CA ILE A 315 1.02 18.43 6.29
C ILE A 315 -0.40 18.10 6.71
N GLU A 316 -0.73 18.31 8.00
CA GLU A 316 -2.04 17.97 8.55
C GLU A 316 -3.18 18.81 8.00
N ASP A 317 -4.34 18.16 7.86
CA ASP A 317 -5.60 18.79 7.47
C ASP A 317 -6.10 19.79 8.50
N ALA A 318 -6.74 20.83 8.03
CA ALA A 318 -7.52 21.73 8.87
C ALA A 318 -8.79 21.06 9.45
N THR A 319 -9.33 20.08 8.75
CA THR A 319 -10.62 19.44 9.06
C THR A 319 -10.56 17.93 8.84
N PRO A 320 -10.17 17.16 9.87
CA PRO A 320 -10.20 15.70 9.79
C PRO A 320 -11.60 15.20 9.48
N LYS A 321 -11.67 14.20 8.62
CA LYS A 321 -12.92 13.69 8.06
C LYS A 321 -13.58 12.60 8.91
N TYR A 322 -12.92 12.11 9.95
CA TYR A 322 -13.47 11.11 10.87
C TYR A 322 -13.63 11.66 12.29
N LYS A 323 -14.43 10.95 13.08
CA LYS A 323 -14.71 11.31 14.47
C LYS A 323 -14.48 10.11 15.38
N ARG A 324 -13.94 10.38 16.54
CA ARG A 324 -13.77 9.37 17.59
C ARG A 324 -15.12 8.89 18.11
N GLN A 325 -15.26 7.60 18.33
CA GLN A 325 -16.47 7.00 18.86
C GLN A 325 -16.74 7.40 20.31
N ASP A 326 -15.69 7.44 21.13
CA ASP A 326 -15.80 7.74 22.55
C ASP A 326 -16.26 9.18 22.84
N SER A 327 -15.81 10.15 22.06
CA SER A 327 -16.05 11.56 22.31
C SER A 327 -16.90 12.26 21.26
N GLY A 328 -17.07 11.68 20.08
CA GLY A 328 -17.70 12.31 18.92
C GLY A 328 -16.93 13.53 18.40
N GLN A 329 -15.72 13.76 18.87
CA GLN A 329 -14.85 14.87 18.45
C GLN A 329 -14.01 14.46 17.25
N THR A 330 -13.71 15.43 16.39
CA THR A 330 -12.69 15.29 15.38
C THR A 330 -11.30 15.30 16.02
N LYS A 331 -10.30 14.79 15.31
CA LYS A 331 -8.90 14.99 15.65
C LYS A 331 -8.59 16.48 15.80
N LYS A 332 -7.77 16.83 16.77
CA LYS A 332 -7.14 18.14 16.84
C LYS A 332 -6.03 18.18 15.80
N THR A 333 -6.09 19.11 14.87
CA THR A 333 -5.06 19.30 13.84
C THR A 333 -4.41 20.66 13.96
N TYR A 334 -3.25 20.76 13.34
CA TYR A 334 -2.68 22.04 12.94
C TYR A 334 -3.08 22.26 11.47
N PRO A 335 -3.60 23.42 11.10
CA PRO A 335 -4.07 23.66 9.72
C PRO A 335 -2.90 23.94 8.75
N GLY A 336 -1.80 23.20 8.88
CA GLY A 336 -0.58 23.42 8.13
C GLY A 336 -0.76 23.23 6.63
N TRP A 337 -1.64 22.32 6.23
CA TRP A 337 -1.92 22.08 4.81
C TRP A 337 -2.54 23.29 4.10
N THR A 338 -3.50 23.93 4.71
CA THR A 338 -4.26 25.05 4.11
C THR A 338 -3.81 26.42 4.63
N ASP A 339 -3.00 26.45 5.67
CA ASP A 339 -2.64 27.66 6.38
C ASP A 339 -1.38 28.33 5.79
N SER A 340 -0.74 29.18 6.58
CA SER A 340 0.37 30.02 6.19
C SER A 340 1.62 29.28 5.72
N GLY A 341 1.68 27.96 5.88
CA GLY A 341 2.89 27.20 5.76
C GLY A 341 3.17 26.54 4.41
N ASN A 342 2.35 26.65 3.40
CA ASN A 342 2.56 26.09 2.05
C ASN A 342 3.25 24.71 1.99
N ALA A 343 3.07 23.88 3.03
CA ALA A 343 3.61 22.53 3.07
C ALA A 343 2.91 21.61 2.04
N ALA A 344 1.69 21.93 1.64
CA ALA A 344 1.00 21.30 0.54
C ALA A 344 1.85 21.26 -0.74
N VAL A 345 2.43 22.40 -1.12
CA VAL A 345 3.30 22.49 -2.30
C VAL A 345 4.56 21.67 -2.11
N LEU A 346 5.22 21.78 -0.95
CA LEU A 346 6.44 21.03 -0.66
C LEU A 346 6.18 19.51 -0.66
N ALA A 347 5.16 19.04 0.03
CA ALA A 347 4.85 17.61 0.15
C ALA A 347 4.54 16.98 -1.21
N VAL A 348 3.73 17.64 -2.04
CA VAL A 348 3.41 17.19 -3.40
C VAL A 348 4.66 17.20 -4.29
N ASN A 349 5.48 18.25 -4.24
CA ASN A 349 6.73 18.32 -5.01
C ASN A 349 7.71 17.22 -4.59
N ILE A 350 7.80 16.91 -3.30
CA ILE A 350 8.60 15.80 -2.78
C ILE A 350 8.14 14.48 -3.37
N VAL A 351 6.84 14.16 -3.32
CA VAL A 351 6.32 12.91 -3.86
C VAL A 351 6.55 12.82 -5.37
N ASN A 352 6.35 13.90 -6.12
CA ASN A 352 6.63 13.95 -7.56
C ASN A 352 8.10 13.65 -7.86
N TRP A 353 9.02 14.20 -7.06
CA TRP A 353 10.44 13.91 -7.20
C TRP A 353 10.76 12.46 -6.82
N LEU A 354 10.25 11.96 -5.69
CA LEU A 354 10.45 10.58 -5.23
C LEU A 354 9.99 9.55 -6.27
N ALA A 355 8.85 9.80 -6.89
CA ALA A 355 8.24 8.90 -7.88
C ALA A 355 8.90 8.95 -9.27
N THR A 356 9.81 9.91 -9.54
CA THR A 356 10.40 10.09 -10.86
C THR A 356 11.79 9.46 -10.92
N PRO A 357 12.06 8.46 -11.77
CA PRO A 357 13.40 7.90 -11.93
C PRO A 357 14.41 8.94 -12.40
N GLU A 358 15.64 8.83 -11.93
CA GLU A 358 16.74 9.72 -12.29
C GLU A 358 18.03 8.96 -12.58
N SER A 359 18.87 9.55 -13.43
CA SER A 359 20.11 8.93 -13.89
C SER A 359 21.30 9.14 -12.96
N TYR A 360 21.20 10.06 -11.99
CA TYR A 360 22.30 10.36 -11.06
C TYR A 360 22.09 9.63 -9.72
N HIS A 361 23.19 9.32 -9.04
CA HIS A 361 23.21 8.58 -7.78
C HIS A 361 23.68 9.42 -6.59
N TYR A 362 24.30 10.56 -6.85
CA TYR A 362 24.86 11.46 -5.85
C TYR A 362 24.58 12.91 -6.22
N PHE A 363 24.55 13.78 -5.23
CA PHE A 363 24.57 15.21 -5.45
C PHE A 363 26.02 15.66 -5.68
N ASP A 364 26.30 16.11 -6.90
CA ASP A 364 27.66 16.48 -7.34
C ASP A 364 27.58 17.78 -8.16
N ASN A 365 28.26 18.80 -7.67
CA ASN A 365 28.34 20.10 -8.33
C ASN A 365 28.91 20.01 -9.76
N GLN A 366 29.78 19.05 -10.03
CA GLN A 366 30.37 18.85 -11.36
C GLN A 366 29.34 18.33 -12.37
N ASN A 367 28.36 17.58 -11.88
CA ASN A 367 27.26 17.03 -12.69
C ASN A 367 25.99 17.89 -12.63
N GLY A 368 26.06 19.10 -12.07
CA GLY A 368 24.95 20.04 -11.99
C GLY A 368 23.97 19.77 -10.83
N HIS A 369 24.28 18.80 -9.98
CA HIS A 369 23.49 18.50 -8.78
C HIS A 369 24.22 19.06 -7.55
N VAL A 370 23.79 20.20 -7.08
CA VAL A 370 24.45 20.91 -5.97
C VAL A 370 24.51 20.00 -4.74
N THR A 371 25.68 19.88 -4.14
CA THR A 371 25.88 19.13 -2.88
C THR A 371 25.13 19.78 -1.72
N GLY A 372 24.82 18.98 -0.70
CA GLY A 372 24.25 19.48 0.54
C GLY A 372 25.23 20.34 1.34
N ILE A 373 24.73 20.93 2.41
CA ILE A 373 25.53 21.64 3.40
C ILE A 373 25.67 20.70 4.59
N PRO A 374 26.88 20.23 4.94
CA PRO A 374 27.06 19.37 6.09
C PRO A 374 26.73 20.11 7.39
N THR A 375 26.09 19.40 8.30
CA THR A 375 25.75 19.93 9.61
C THR A 375 27.04 20.05 10.46
N PRO A 376 27.27 21.18 11.18
CA PRO A 376 28.47 21.36 11.97
C PRO A 376 28.63 20.33 13.09
N GLU A 377 29.88 19.99 13.41
CA GLU A 377 30.21 19.30 14.64
C GLU A 377 29.87 20.20 15.86
N PRO A 378 29.35 19.69 16.96
CA PRO A 378 29.14 18.28 17.30
C PRO A 378 27.80 17.71 16.84
N MET A 379 26.99 18.43 16.09
CA MET A 379 25.64 18.01 15.69
C MET A 379 25.64 16.83 14.71
N ALA A 380 26.75 16.60 13.99
CA ALA A 380 26.94 15.41 13.21
C ALA A 380 27.23 14.18 14.09
N THR A 381 27.61 14.38 15.36
CA THR A 381 27.80 13.31 16.33
C THR A 381 26.47 12.83 16.84
N GLN A 382 26.34 11.52 16.95
CA GLN A 382 25.14 10.87 17.47
C GLN A 382 24.80 11.38 18.88
N GLU A 383 23.61 11.90 19.05
CA GLU A 383 23.08 12.35 20.32
C GLU A 383 22.61 11.14 21.13
N MET A 384 22.96 11.15 22.41
CA MET A 384 22.57 10.12 23.37
C MET A 384 21.92 10.80 24.56
N SER A 385 20.75 10.31 24.97
CA SER A 385 20.05 10.82 26.16
C SER A 385 19.12 9.77 26.73
N ASP A 386 18.67 9.98 27.94
CA ASP A 386 17.71 9.08 28.59
C ASP A 386 16.26 9.54 28.30
N PRO A 387 15.50 8.82 27.48
CA PRO A 387 14.11 9.15 27.19
C PRO A 387 13.22 9.08 28.42
N ASN A 388 13.61 8.35 29.49
CA ASN A 388 12.86 8.34 30.74
C ASN A 388 12.93 9.68 31.50
N ASN A 389 13.82 10.57 31.11
CA ASN A 389 13.85 11.95 31.60
C ASN A 389 12.87 12.86 30.83
N GLY A 390 12.31 12.39 29.74
CA GLY A 390 11.25 13.02 28.98
C GLY A 390 9.87 12.86 29.67
N ASN A 391 8.91 13.68 29.26
CA ASN A 391 7.52 13.35 29.43
C ASN A 391 7.06 12.82 28.09
N PRO A 392 6.67 11.54 28.01
CA PRO A 392 6.04 11.06 26.81
C PRO A 392 4.84 11.94 26.48
N TRP A 393 4.59 12.12 25.21
CA TRP A 393 3.45 12.88 24.71
C TRP A 393 2.18 12.32 25.33
N GLY A 394 1.56 13.02 26.18
CA GLY A 394 0.37 12.78 26.98
C GLY A 394 -0.23 11.39 26.91
N SER A 395 -0.51 10.81 28.05
CA SER A 395 -1.25 9.56 28.08
C SER A 395 -2.57 9.73 27.33
N PRO A 396 -2.93 8.80 26.43
CA PRO A 396 -4.29 8.73 25.88
C PRO A 396 -5.31 8.74 27.01
N ALA A 397 -6.53 9.14 26.73
CA ALA A 397 -7.63 9.03 27.69
C ALA A 397 -7.70 7.59 28.21
N SER A 398 -8.00 7.44 29.50
CA SER A 398 -8.13 6.08 30.11
C SER A 398 -9.09 5.22 29.29
N GLY A 399 -8.62 4.06 28.86
CA GLY A 399 -9.38 3.13 28.01
C GLY A 399 -9.28 3.41 26.51
N PHE A 400 -8.52 4.43 26.08
CA PHE A 400 -8.18 4.60 24.67
C PHE A 400 -7.12 3.57 24.27
N ASP A 401 -7.39 2.92 23.16
CA ASP A 401 -6.47 2.02 22.49
C ASP A 401 -6.39 2.43 21.02
N ALA A 402 -5.26 2.96 20.60
CA ALA A 402 -5.06 3.46 19.25
C ALA A 402 -5.24 2.37 18.18
N TRP A 403 -5.04 1.13 18.57
CA TRP A 403 -5.08 -0.03 17.69
C TRP A 403 -6.44 -0.73 17.64
N ASN A 404 -7.39 -0.29 18.49
CA ASN A 404 -8.72 -0.84 18.52
C ASN A 404 -9.64 -0.06 17.56
N SER A 405 -10.12 -0.72 16.51
CA SER A 405 -11.07 -0.15 15.55
C SER A 405 -12.34 0.41 16.20
N ASP A 406 -12.77 -0.15 17.35
CA ASP A 406 -13.94 0.33 18.08
C ASP A 406 -13.74 1.70 18.75
N THR A 407 -12.53 2.23 18.72
CA THR A 407 -12.21 3.57 19.24
C THR A 407 -12.83 4.69 18.39
N TYR A 408 -13.14 4.41 17.14
CA TYR A 408 -13.70 5.38 16.21
C TYR A 408 -15.20 5.23 16.09
N LYS A 409 -15.86 6.36 15.93
CA LYS A 409 -17.32 6.38 15.84
C LYS A 409 -17.77 5.76 14.53
N ASP A 410 -18.73 4.85 14.62
CA ASP A 410 -19.43 4.33 13.46
C ASP A 410 -19.92 5.47 12.56
N ASN A 411 -19.79 5.31 11.27
CA ASN A 411 -20.15 6.29 10.26
C ASN A 411 -19.31 7.59 10.29
N SER A 412 -18.11 7.56 10.80
CA SER A 412 -17.13 8.62 10.56
C SER A 412 -16.73 8.62 9.08
N PHE A 413 -16.55 9.82 8.51
CA PHE A 413 -16.32 9.96 7.08
C PHE A 413 -15.00 9.30 6.65
N ASN A 414 -15.07 8.40 5.67
CA ASN A 414 -13.93 7.70 5.06
C ASN A 414 -12.91 7.09 6.04
N SER A 415 -13.27 6.89 7.28
CA SER A 415 -12.37 6.24 8.23
C SER A 415 -12.38 4.73 8.03
N PRO A 416 -11.24 4.04 8.08
CA PRO A 416 -11.21 2.58 8.14
C PRO A 416 -11.82 2.05 9.43
N TYR A 417 -11.98 2.91 10.42
CA TYR A 417 -12.55 2.62 11.74
C TYR A 417 -13.99 3.10 11.91
N GLY A 418 -14.50 3.84 10.92
CA GLY A 418 -15.87 4.31 10.90
C GLY A 418 -16.09 5.08 9.60
N ASP A 419 -16.92 4.57 8.72
CA ASP A 419 -16.96 4.97 7.31
C ASP A 419 -17.78 6.24 7.02
N GLY A 420 -18.33 6.91 8.02
CA GLY A 420 -19.15 8.13 7.81
C GLY A 420 -20.36 7.93 6.88
N HIS A 421 -20.52 6.76 6.35
CA HIS A 421 -21.61 6.38 5.48
C HIS A 421 -22.50 5.34 6.14
N THR A 422 -23.75 5.68 6.39
CA THR A 422 -24.80 4.72 6.71
C THR A 422 -25.20 3.93 5.46
N THR A 423 -24.24 3.40 4.73
CA THR A 423 -24.53 2.39 3.73
C THR A 423 -24.30 1.03 4.36
N PRO A 424 -25.25 0.11 4.29
CA PRO A 424 -24.94 -1.28 4.51
C PRO A 424 -23.70 -1.59 3.65
N GLU A 425 -22.76 -2.33 4.23
CA GLU A 425 -21.60 -2.85 3.49
C GLU A 425 -22.06 -3.18 2.07
N PRO A 426 -21.49 -2.55 1.02
CA PRO A 426 -21.89 -2.90 -0.31
C PRO A 426 -21.53 -4.38 -0.45
N ASP A 427 -22.54 -5.19 -0.67
CA ASP A 427 -22.37 -6.48 -1.30
C ASP A 427 -21.31 -6.30 -2.39
N PRO A 428 -20.24 -7.13 -2.46
CA PRO A 428 -19.02 -6.80 -3.19
C PRO A 428 -19.36 -6.14 -4.50
N THR A 429 -18.89 -4.93 -4.69
CA THR A 429 -19.18 -4.08 -5.85
C THR A 429 -19.08 -4.97 -7.08
N PRO A 430 -20.13 -5.17 -7.84
CA PRO A 430 -19.99 -5.92 -9.08
C PRO A 430 -18.88 -5.24 -9.85
N THR A 431 -17.82 -5.98 -10.13
CA THR A 431 -16.71 -5.50 -10.94
C THR A 431 -17.29 -4.86 -12.20
N PRO A 432 -16.71 -3.80 -12.76
CA PRO A 432 -17.20 -3.13 -13.96
C PRO A 432 -17.50 -4.06 -15.16
N ASN A 433 -17.18 -5.32 -15.02
CA ASN A 433 -17.39 -6.39 -16.01
C ASN A 433 -18.71 -7.12 -15.95
N ASP A 434 -19.47 -6.98 -14.85
CA ASP A 434 -20.82 -7.55 -14.76
C ASP A 434 -21.87 -6.45 -14.94
N SER A 435 -21.70 -5.58 -15.93
CA SER A 435 -22.74 -4.61 -16.25
C SER A 435 -24.00 -5.34 -16.70
N ILE A 436 -25.07 -5.07 -15.98
CA ILE A 436 -26.41 -5.57 -16.35
C ILE A 436 -27.03 -4.67 -17.42
N SER A 437 -28.03 -5.17 -18.13
CA SER A 437 -28.79 -4.34 -19.06
C SER A 437 -29.71 -3.35 -18.33
N VAL A 438 -30.17 -2.31 -19.02
CA VAL A 438 -31.16 -1.37 -18.48
C VAL A 438 -32.45 -2.10 -18.06
N THR A 439 -32.83 -3.12 -18.82
CA THR A 439 -34.00 -3.96 -18.51
C THR A 439 -33.83 -4.70 -17.17
N GLN A 440 -32.65 -5.26 -16.94
CA GLN A 440 -32.30 -5.90 -15.65
C GLN A 440 -32.21 -4.90 -14.51
N ALA A 441 -31.64 -3.71 -14.76
CA ALA A 441 -31.59 -2.64 -13.78
C ALA A 441 -32.95 -2.15 -13.35
N LEU A 442 -33.94 -2.08 -14.25
CA LEU A 442 -35.33 -1.75 -13.96
C LEU A 442 -36.02 -2.81 -13.10
N ALA A 443 -35.67 -4.08 -13.27
CA ALA A 443 -36.18 -5.20 -12.48
C ALA A 443 -35.54 -5.32 -11.10
N ALA A 444 -34.40 -4.69 -10.88
CA ALA A 444 -33.70 -4.73 -9.60
C ALA A 444 -34.47 -4.00 -8.50
N ALA A 445 -34.34 -4.48 -7.26
CA ALA A 445 -34.96 -3.86 -6.10
C ALA A 445 -34.41 -2.43 -5.86
N GLN A 446 -35.23 -1.55 -5.29
CA GLN A 446 -34.75 -0.21 -4.91
C GLN A 446 -33.68 -0.34 -3.81
N GLY A 447 -32.59 0.39 -3.94
CA GLY A 447 -31.41 0.29 -3.07
C GLY A 447 -30.31 -0.63 -3.60
N THR A 448 -30.56 -1.46 -4.64
CA THR A 448 -29.54 -2.34 -5.22
C THR A 448 -28.48 -1.51 -5.97
N GLN A 449 -27.23 -1.74 -5.68
CA GLN A 449 -26.08 -1.23 -6.42
C GLN A 449 -25.73 -2.15 -7.61
N PHE A 450 -25.38 -1.55 -8.74
CA PHE A 450 -24.96 -2.27 -9.94
C PHE A 450 -24.25 -1.35 -10.95
N SER A 451 -23.57 -1.97 -11.89
CA SER A 451 -23.13 -1.31 -13.12
C SER A 451 -24.11 -1.63 -14.24
N VAL A 452 -24.57 -0.63 -14.98
CA VAL A 452 -25.54 -0.80 -16.08
C VAL A 452 -24.96 -0.29 -17.38
N LEU A 453 -25.04 -1.11 -18.43
CA LEU A 453 -24.68 -0.73 -19.79
C LEU A 453 -25.93 -0.22 -20.51
N GLY A 454 -25.80 0.94 -21.13
CA GLY A 454 -26.86 1.50 -21.96
C GLY A 454 -26.36 2.58 -22.92
N THR A 455 -27.25 3.01 -23.80
CA THR A 455 -26.98 4.07 -24.78
C THR A 455 -27.55 5.39 -24.27
N VAL A 456 -26.76 6.45 -24.33
CA VAL A 456 -27.23 7.81 -23.97
C VAL A 456 -28.15 8.34 -25.07
N THR A 457 -29.42 8.64 -24.74
CA THR A 457 -30.43 9.06 -25.72
C THR A 457 -30.93 10.48 -25.54
N ALA A 458 -30.88 11.02 -24.33
CA ALA A 458 -31.35 12.39 -24.06
C ALA A 458 -30.77 12.92 -22.73
N SER A 459 -30.88 14.23 -22.52
CA SER A 459 -30.79 14.81 -21.18
C SER A 459 -32.12 14.67 -20.44
N VAL A 460 -32.11 14.67 -19.13
CA VAL A 460 -33.27 14.77 -18.26
C VAL A 460 -32.96 15.71 -17.10
N ASN A 461 -33.93 16.56 -16.74
CA ASN A 461 -33.71 17.59 -15.74
C ASN A 461 -32.56 18.57 -16.08
N GLY A 462 -32.45 18.99 -17.32
CA GLY A 462 -31.38 19.86 -17.79
C GLY A 462 -30.02 19.19 -17.64
N ILE A 463 -29.04 19.93 -17.11
CA ILE A 463 -27.67 19.43 -16.93
C ILE A 463 -27.50 18.39 -15.79
N TYR A 464 -28.57 18.08 -15.07
CA TYR A 464 -28.48 17.25 -13.84
C TYR A 464 -28.68 15.76 -14.07
N GLY A 465 -29.03 15.34 -15.28
CA GLY A 465 -29.23 13.91 -15.55
C GLY A 465 -29.27 13.57 -17.04
N LEU A 466 -29.25 12.29 -17.33
CA LEU A 466 -29.36 11.73 -18.67
C LEU A 466 -30.36 10.56 -18.71
N VAL A 467 -30.82 10.24 -19.90
CA VAL A 467 -31.63 9.06 -20.21
C VAL A 467 -30.71 7.99 -20.79
N LEU A 468 -30.70 6.84 -20.16
CA LEU A 468 -29.94 5.68 -20.58
C LEU A 468 -30.89 4.62 -21.11
N SER A 469 -30.86 4.35 -22.40
CA SER A 469 -31.69 3.34 -23.06
C SER A 469 -30.96 2.00 -23.12
N ASP A 470 -31.73 0.93 -23.06
CA ASP A 470 -31.22 -0.44 -23.21
C ASP A 470 -30.63 -0.64 -24.61
N VAL A 471 -29.43 -1.25 -24.69
CA VAL A 471 -28.73 -1.43 -25.96
C VAL A 471 -29.51 -2.36 -26.91
N ASN A 472 -30.22 -3.35 -26.38
CA ASN A 472 -30.93 -4.36 -27.16
C ASN A 472 -32.43 -4.02 -27.35
N THR A 473 -33.01 -3.23 -26.42
CA THR A 473 -34.41 -2.78 -26.45
C THR A 473 -34.48 -1.26 -26.21
N PRO A 474 -34.16 -0.46 -27.25
CA PRO A 474 -33.99 1.00 -27.12
C PRO A 474 -35.18 1.78 -26.58
N GLU A 475 -36.38 1.20 -26.64
CA GLU A 475 -37.60 1.74 -26.03
C GLU A 475 -37.63 1.64 -24.51
N THR A 476 -36.77 0.78 -23.94
CA THR A 476 -36.64 0.61 -22.49
C THR A 476 -35.54 1.53 -21.97
N ALA A 477 -35.85 2.42 -21.04
CA ALA A 477 -34.91 3.41 -20.56
C ALA A 477 -35.00 3.62 -19.03
N ILE A 478 -33.88 4.04 -18.45
CA ILE A 478 -33.74 4.42 -17.05
C ILE A 478 -33.10 5.81 -16.93
N TYR A 479 -33.53 6.59 -15.92
CA TYR A 479 -32.96 7.90 -15.70
C TYR A 479 -31.72 7.83 -14.81
N VAL A 480 -30.70 8.57 -15.16
CA VAL A 480 -29.45 8.65 -14.40
C VAL A 480 -29.27 10.06 -13.86
N LYS A 481 -29.13 10.21 -12.54
CA LYS A 481 -28.74 11.47 -11.92
C LYS A 481 -27.24 11.63 -11.98
N LEU A 482 -26.76 12.68 -12.63
CA LEU A 482 -25.32 12.99 -12.73
C LEU A 482 -24.85 13.79 -11.52
N GLU A 483 -23.77 13.37 -10.93
CA GLU A 483 -23.04 14.13 -9.91
C GLU A 483 -22.30 15.32 -10.56
N SER A 484 -21.90 16.32 -9.77
CA SER A 484 -21.37 17.58 -10.31
C SER A 484 -20.15 17.41 -11.20
N SER A 485 -19.26 16.51 -10.84
CA SER A 485 -18.04 16.18 -11.60
C SER A 485 -18.30 15.47 -12.94
N GLN A 486 -19.46 14.83 -13.09
CA GLN A 486 -19.81 14.01 -14.26
C GLN A 486 -20.53 14.78 -15.36
N ARG A 487 -21.10 15.96 -15.03
CA ARG A 487 -22.01 16.69 -15.93
C ARG A 487 -21.34 17.19 -17.19
N ALA A 488 -20.10 17.68 -17.09
CA ALA A 488 -19.38 18.24 -18.23
C ALA A 488 -19.15 17.19 -19.33
N ASP A 489 -18.85 15.97 -18.93
CA ASP A 489 -18.43 14.90 -19.85
C ASP A 489 -19.60 14.05 -20.33
N PHE A 490 -20.62 13.83 -19.47
CA PHE A 490 -21.68 12.85 -19.72
C PHE A 490 -23.08 13.43 -19.91
N ASN A 491 -23.27 14.73 -19.72
CA ASN A 491 -24.58 15.32 -19.95
C ASN A 491 -24.75 15.80 -21.40
N PRO A 492 -25.80 15.38 -22.15
CA PRO A 492 -25.98 15.73 -23.55
C PRO A 492 -26.16 17.24 -23.85
N GLU A 493 -26.58 18.06 -22.88
CA GLU A 493 -26.69 19.51 -23.07
C GLU A 493 -25.31 20.19 -22.99
N LEU A 494 -24.38 19.65 -22.20
CA LEU A 494 -23.02 20.20 -22.06
C LEU A 494 -22.04 19.53 -23.02
N ASN A 495 -22.25 18.25 -23.33
CA ASN A 495 -21.45 17.46 -24.26
C ASN A 495 -22.37 16.70 -25.23
N PRO A 496 -22.81 17.31 -26.35
CA PRO A 496 -23.66 16.64 -27.33
C PRO A 496 -23.05 15.38 -27.97
N GLU A 497 -21.70 15.22 -27.93
CA GLU A 497 -21.03 14.06 -28.51
C GLU A 497 -21.28 12.76 -27.75
N ILE A 498 -21.80 12.86 -26.51
CA ILE A 498 -22.15 11.68 -25.73
C ILE A 498 -23.45 11.02 -26.23
N LEU A 499 -24.29 11.75 -26.97
CA LEU A 499 -25.50 11.17 -27.57
C LEU A 499 -25.14 9.99 -28.46
N THR A 500 -25.94 8.95 -28.36
CA THR A 500 -25.75 7.67 -29.07
C THR A 500 -24.49 6.85 -28.67
N LYS A 501 -23.72 7.32 -27.69
CA LYS A 501 -22.63 6.52 -27.12
C LYS A 501 -23.15 5.54 -26.10
N ASN A 502 -22.56 4.36 -26.07
CA ASN A 502 -22.76 3.41 -25.00
C ASN A 502 -21.88 3.81 -23.81
N ILE A 503 -22.47 3.83 -22.63
CA ILE A 503 -21.78 4.08 -21.37
C ILE A 503 -22.10 2.99 -20.36
N ILE A 504 -21.18 2.78 -19.43
CA ILE A 504 -21.41 1.99 -18.23
C ILE A 504 -21.57 2.97 -17.06
N VAL A 505 -22.66 2.82 -16.33
CA VAL A 505 -22.98 3.65 -15.16
C VAL A 505 -23.05 2.77 -13.94
N THR A 506 -22.21 3.04 -12.95
CA THR A 506 -22.23 2.37 -11.64
C THR A 506 -22.95 3.27 -10.63
N GLY A 507 -23.98 2.75 -10.00
CA GLY A 507 -24.77 3.51 -9.05
C GLY A 507 -25.92 2.69 -8.43
N THR A 508 -26.78 3.35 -7.68
CA THR A 508 -27.83 2.70 -6.90
C THR A 508 -29.20 2.84 -7.56
N ARG A 509 -29.93 1.74 -7.68
CA ARG A 509 -31.34 1.71 -8.10
C ARG A 509 -32.22 2.57 -7.18
N ASN A 510 -32.83 3.59 -7.72
CA ASN A 510 -33.65 4.52 -6.95
C ASN A 510 -34.74 5.10 -7.83
N SER A 511 -35.52 6.09 -7.34
CA SER A 511 -36.35 6.92 -8.19
C SER A 511 -35.68 8.26 -8.47
N TYR A 512 -35.75 8.73 -9.72
CA TYR A 512 -35.30 10.04 -10.12
C TYR A 512 -36.33 10.71 -11.01
N MET A 513 -36.74 11.94 -10.68
CA MET A 513 -37.81 12.68 -11.39
C MET A 513 -39.15 11.92 -11.47
N GLY A 514 -39.48 11.16 -10.42
CA GLY A 514 -40.73 10.39 -10.34
C GLY A 514 -40.76 9.09 -11.13
N ALA A 515 -39.65 8.73 -11.80
CA ALA A 515 -39.49 7.49 -12.56
C ALA A 515 -38.40 6.59 -11.97
N ALA A 516 -38.26 5.39 -12.50
CA ALA A 516 -37.18 4.51 -12.20
C ALA A 516 -35.84 5.15 -12.60
N GLY A 517 -34.88 5.17 -11.71
CA GLY A 517 -33.60 5.85 -11.93
C GLY A 517 -32.43 5.23 -11.23
N ILE A 518 -31.27 5.75 -11.55
CA ILE A 518 -29.97 5.47 -10.91
C ILE A 518 -29.52 6.76 -10.23
N ARG A 519 -29.18 6.67 -8.95
CA ARG A 519 -28.64 7.78 -8.15
C ARG A 519 -27.36 7.33 -7.47
N TYR A 520 -26.68 8.29 -6.85
CA TYR A 520 -25.40 8.02 -6.19
C TYR A 520 -24.46 7.32 -7.17
N VAL A 521 -24.28 7.96 -8.33
CA VAL A 521 -23.42 7.44 -9.39
C VAL A 521 -21.99 7.59 -8.97
N THR A 522 -21.36 6.46 -8.66
CA THR A 522 -19.95 6.40 -8.21
C THR A 522 -18.99 6.36 -9.38
N ASP A 523 -19.39 5.74 -10.51
CA ASP A 523 -18.59 5.70 -11.71
C ASP A 523 -19.46 5.83 -12.96
N ILE A 524 -18.91 6.45 -13.99
CA ILE A 524 -19.51 6.56 -15.31
C ILE A 524 -18.41 6.65 -16.37
N GLN A 525 -18.45 5.75 -17.35
CA GLN A 525 -17.41 5.67 -18.38
C GLN A 525 -18.00 5.30 -19.74
N LEU A 526 -17.30 5.65 -20.80
CA LEU A 526 -17.64 5.15 -22.15
C LEU A 526 -17.49 3.63 -22.15
N ALA A 527 -18.51 2.94 -22.66
CA ALA A 527 -18.40 1.51 -22.86
C ALA A 527 -17.33 1.21 -23.91
N PRO A 528 -16.55 0.13 -23.76
CA PRO A 528 -15.60 -0.27 -24.77
C PRO A 528 -16.27 -0.44 -26.13
N THR A 529 -15.65 0.08 -27.18
CA THR A 529 -16.14 -0.03 -28.57
C THR A 529 -15.85 -1.40 -29.21
N ALA A 530 -15.35 -2.34 -28.41
CA ALA A 530 -15.00 -3.66 -28.86
C ALA A 530 -16.22 -4.44 -29.39
N LEU A 531 -16.08 -5.05 -30.55
CA LEU A 531 -17.11 -5.87 -31.18
C LEU A 531 -17.40 -7.12 -30.35
N SER A 532 -18.65 -7.60 -30.33
CA SER A 532 -18.94 -8.94 -29.83
C SER A 532 -18.29 -10.02 -30.74
N ILE A 533 -18.18 -11.26 -30.27
CA ILE A 533 -17.64 -12.34 -31.13
C ILE A 533 -18.50 -12.53 -32.35
N GLU A 534 -19.82 -12.46 -32.22
CA GLU A 534 -20.76 -12.55 -33.36
C GLU A 534 -20.47 -11.45 -34.40
N GLN A 535 -20.32 -10.19 -33.97
CA GLN A 535 -19.97 -9.07 -34.85
C GLN A 535 -18.58 -9.23 -35.45
N ALA A 536 -17.59 -9.69 -34.68
CA ALA A 536 -16.24 -9.98 -35.17
C ALA A 536 -16.21 -11.10 -36.22
N LEU A 537 -17.07 -12.10 -36.12
CA LEU A 537 -17.24 -13.16 -37.14
C LEU A 537 -17.80 -12.61 -38.44
N ALA A 538 -18.64 -11.58 -38.39
CA ALA A 538 -19.21 -10.90 -39.57
C ALA A 538 -18.26 -9.88 -40.20
N SER A 539 -17.19 -9.47 -39.53
CA SER A 539 -16.17 -8.53 -40.08
C SER A 539 -15.39 -9.17 -41.25
N ALA A 540 -14.91 -8.30 -42.15
CA ALA A 540 -14.16 -8.75 -43.33
C ALA A 540 -12.79 -9.32 -42.95
N GLN A 541 -12.35 -10.35 -43.66
CA GLN A 541 -11.00 -10.88 -43.50
C GLN A 541 -9.97 -9.84 -43.93
N GLY A 542 -8.94 -9.62 -43.13
CA GLY A 542 -7.92 -8.57 -43.29
C GLY A 542 -8.22 -7.27 -42.56
N GLU A 543 -9.40 -7.11 -41.99
CA GLU A 543 -9.79 -5.93 -41.21
C GLU A 543 -9.14 -5.96 -39.83
N GLU A 544 -8.58 -4.81 -39.39
CA GLU A 544 -8.14 -4.65 -38.01
C GLU A 544 -9.35 -4.35 -37.15
N ILE A 545 -9.64 -5.19 -36.17
CA ILE A 545 -10.80 -5.09 -35.28
C ILE A 545 -10.35 -5.19 -33.83
N GLU A 546 -11.16 -4.62 -32.97
CA GLU A 546 -11.09 -4.84 -31.52
C GLU A 546 -12.37 -5.56 -31.09
N LEU A 547 -12.23 -6.64 -30.35
CA LEU A 547 -13.34 -7.46 -29.92
C LEU A 547 -13.24 -7.83 -28.45
N ILE A 548 -14.38 -8.12 -27.84
CA ILE A 548 -14.49 -8.61 -26.46
C ILE A 548 -15.10 -10.02 -26.44
N GLY A 549 -14.56 -10.88 -25.58
CA GLY A 549 -15.09 -12.22 -25.39
C GLY A 549 -14.58 -12.84 -24.10
N LYS A 550 -15.18 -13.98 -23.73
CA LYS A 550 -14.81 -14.76 -22.56
C LYS A 550 -13.83 -15.86 -22.95
N VAL A 551 -12.76 -16.04 -22.21
CA VAL A 551 -11.78 -17.08 -22.45
C VAL A 551 -12.39 -18.45 -22.20
N LYS A 552 -12.53 -19.25 -23.26
CA LYS A 552 -13.15 -20.59 -23.22
C LYS A 552 -12.14 -21.69 -22.96
N SER A 553 -11.02 -21.67 -23.67
CA SER A 553 -10.01 -22.70 -23.58
C SER A 553 -8.68 -22.28 -24.19
N ALA A 554 -7.61 -22.98 -23.83
CA ALA A 554 -6.37 -22.95 -24.60
C ALA A 554 -6.57 -23.62 -25.99
N LEU A 555 -5.80 -23.17 -26.96
CA LEU A 555 -5.75 -23.76 -28.32
C LEU A 555 -4.31 -23.84 -28.80
N ASN A 556 -3.95 -24.97 -29.40
CA ASN A 556 -2.59 -25.22 -29.92
C ASN A 556 -1.50 -24.98 -28.83
N GLY A 557 -1.70 -25.52 -27.65
CA GLY A 557 -0.77 -25.36 -26.54
C GLY A 557 -0.77 -23.92 -26.00
N ILE A 558 0.43 -23.34 -25.88
CA ILE A 558 0.61 -21.98 -25.39
C ILE A 558 0.43 -20.90 -26.47
N TYR A 559 0.16 -21.30 -27.74
CA TYR A 559 0.23 -20.39 -28.88
C TYR A 559 -1.08 -19.67 -29.20
N ALA A 560 -2.19 -20.10 -28.61
CA ALA A 560 -3.49 -19.50 -28.88
C ALA A 560 -4.51 -19.80 -27.78
N LEU A 561 -5.60 -19.05 -27.83
CA LEU A 561 -6.79 -19.27 -27.00
C LEU A 561 -8.06 -19.17 -27.84
N VAL A 562 -9.16 -19.68 -27.29
CA VAL A 562 -10.50 -19.58 -27.87
C VAL A 562 -11.31 -18.61 -27.02
N LEU A 563 -11.95 -17.65 -27.66
CA LEU A 563 -12.95 -16.78 -27.02
C LEU A 563 -14.35 -17.24 -27.42
N GLU A 564 -15.26 -17.17 -26.46
CA GLU A 564 -16.70 -17.29 -26.67
C GLU A 564 -17.40 -15.95 -26.48
N ASP A 565 -18.50 -15.75 -27.20
CA ASP A 565 -19.30 -14.54 -27.09
C ASP A 565 -19.95 -14.43 -25.70
N LEU A 566 -20.02 -13.23 -25.15
CA LEU A 566 -20.54 -12.96 -23.81
C LEU A 566 -22.02 -13.29 -23.66
N THR A 567 -22.78 -13.15 -24.74
CA THR A 567 -24.25 -13.34 -24.74
C THR A 567 -24.67 -14.69 -25.32
N ASN A 568 -23.91 -15.19 -26.31
CA ASN A 568 -24.18 -16.46 -26.96
C ASN A 568 -22.91 -17.35 -27.09
N PRO A 569 -22.68 -18.24 -26.12
CA PRO A 569 -21.45 -19.07 -26.09
C PRO A 569 -21.26 -20.02 -27.29
N SER A 570 -22.22 -20.10 -28.20
CA SER A 570 -22.09 -20.87 -29.45
C SER A 570 -21.19 -20.18 -30.48
N PHE A 571 -21.08 -18.84 -30.42
CA PHE A 571 -20.13 -18.08 -31.22
C PHE A 571 -18.75 -18.11 -30.55
N VAL A 572 -17.77 -18.59 -31.31
CA VAL A 572 -16.38 -18.67 -30.85
C VAL A 572 -15.43 -18.15 -31.91
N ILE A 573 -14.30 -17.61 -31.48
CA ILE A 573 -13.22 -17.14 -32.35
C ILE A 573 -11.86 -17.54 -31.79
N ASN A 574 -10.93 -17.92 -32.64
CA ASN A 574 -9.59 -18.31 -32.27
C ASN A 574 -8.70 -17.05 -32.18
N VAL A 575 -7.87 -16.89 -31.15
CA VAL A 575 -6.92 -15.81 -31.03
C VAL A 575 -5.51 -16.37 -30.98
N LYS A 576 -4.69 -16.00 -31.95
CA LYS A 576 -3.27 -16.36 -31.98
C LYS A 576 -2.48 -15.44 -31.07
N LEU A 577 -1.76 -16.00 -30.13
CA LEU A 577 -0.90 -15.24 -29.21
C LEU A 577 0.47 -14.98 -29.85
N GLU A 578 0.90 -13.73 -29.89
CA GLU A 578 2.25 -13.36 -30.28
C GLU A 578 3.27 -13.75 -29.19
N SER A 579 4.56 -13.81 -29.53
CA SER A 579 5.58 -14.40 -28.64
C SER A 579 5.64 -13.73 -27.26
N GLY A 580 5.49 -12.39 -27.20
CA GLY A 580 5.47 -11.63 -25.95
C GLY A 580 4.19 -11.78 -25.12
N GLN A 581 3.13 -12.35 -25.68
CA GLN A 581 1.82 -12.46 -25.04
C GLN A 581 1.57 -13.86 -24.42
N ARG A 582 2.36 -14.87 -24.82
CA ARG A 582 2.08 -16.28 -24.47
C ARG A 582 2.18 -16.55 -22.97
N ASN A 583 3.19 -15.99 -22.32
CA ASN A 583 3.40 -16.19 -20.88
C ASN A 583 2.26 -15.62 -20.05
N GLN A 584 1.69 -14.51 -20.49
CA GLN A 584 0.66 -13.77 -19.75
C GLN A 584 -0.77 -14.23 -20.12
N PHE A 585 -1.03 -14.55 -21.41
CA PHE A 585 -2.39 -14.74 -21.88
C PHE A 585 -2.71 -16.16 -22.37
N SER A 586 -1.78 -17.10 -22.23
CA SER A 586 -2.10 -18.50 -22.56
C SER A 586 -2.85 -19.18 -21.42
N PRO A 587 -4.09 -19.66 -21.64
CA PRO A 587 -4.83 -20.39 -20.62
C PRO A 587 -4.20 -21.75 -20.25
N GLN A 588 -3.26 -22.23 -21.03
CA GLN A 588 -2.48 -23.44 -20.67
C GLN A 588 -1.44 -23.13 -19.60
N LEU A 589 -0.86 -21.93 -19.62
CA LEU A 589 0.08 -21.47 -18.59
C LEU A 589 -0.63 -20.81 -17.42
N ASN A 590 -1.76 -20.16 -17.69
CA ASN A 590 -2.56 -19.39 -16.73
C ASN A 590 -4.01 -19.89 -16.75
N PRO A 591 -4.32 -21.03 -16.10
CA PRO A 591 -5.67 -21.60 -16.08
C PRO A 591 -6.74 -20.68 -15.48
N GLU A 592 -6.35 -19.73 -14.66
CA GLU A 592 -7.19 -18.68 -14.07
C GLU A 592 -7.79 -17.71 -15.09
N LEU A 593 -7.22 -17.65 -16.30
CA LEU A 593 -7.83 -16.91 -17.41
C LEU A 593 -9.11 -17.58 -17.94
N LEU A 594 -9.33 -18.85 -17.64
CA LEU A 594 -10.55 -19.53 -18.09
C LEU A 594 -11.78 -18.87 -17.44
N GLY A 595 -12.68 -18.37 -18.26
CA GLY A 595 -13.84 -17.63 -17.83
C GLY A 595 -13.64 -16.13 -17.74
N ALA A 596 -12.40 -15.63 -17.77
CA ALA A 596 -12.12 -14.19 -17.77
C ALA A 596 -12.59 -13.55 -19.09
N GLN A 597 -13.06 -12.31 -19.00
CA GLN A 597 -13.37 -11.50 -20.17
C GLN A 597 -12.08 -10.78 -20.62
N ILE A 598 -11.81 -10.81 -21.91
CA ILE A 598 -10.66 -10.09 -22.48
C ILE A 598 -11.08 -9.28 -23.71
N ILE A 599 -10.42 -8.14 -23.89
CA ILE A 599 -10.48 -7.35 -25.12
C ILE A 599 -9.23 -7.64 -25.92
N VAL A 600 -9.41 -7.95 -27.18
CA VAL A 600 -8.33 -8.29 -28.12
C VAL A 600 -8.41 -7.38 -29.33
N LYS A 601 -7.31 -6.69 -29.65
CA LYS A 601 -7.16 -5.96 -30.90
C LYS A 601 -6.20 -6.67 -31.82
N GLY A 602 -6.60 -6.88 -33.08
CA GLY A 602 -5.79 -7.56 -34.09
C GLY A 602 -6.50 -7.68 -35.42
N VAL A 603 -5.92 -8.43 -36.34
CA VAL A 603 -6.46 -8.58 -37.71
C VAL A 603 -7.37 -9.80 -37.79
N ARG A 604 -8.60 -9.60 -38.25
CA ARG A 604 -9.58 -10.65 -38.56
C ARG A 604 -9.04 -11.52 -39.68
N ASP A 605 -8.78 -12.80 -39.41
CA ASP A 605 -8.18 -13.73 -40.35
C ASP A 605 -8.69 -15.17 -40.06
N GLN A 606 -8.02 -16.16 -40.56
CA GLN A 606 -8.20 -17.55 -40.18
C GLN A 606 -7.00 -18.01 -39.34
N TYR A 607 -7.28 -18.79 -38.32
CA TYR A 607 -6.27 -19.49 -37.54
C TYR A 607 -6.73 -20.91 -37.24
N MET A 608 -5.88 -21.89 -37.62
CA MET A 608 -6.18 -23.34 -37.54
C MET A 608 -7.49 -23.70 -38.25
N SER A 609 -7.67 -23.18 -39.47
CA SER A 609 -8.83 -23.40 -40.35
C SER A 609 -10.19 -22.96 -39.80
N GLN A 610 -10.16 -22.12 -38.78
CA GLN A 610 -11.33 -21.45 -38.16
C GLN A 610 -11.20 -19.95 -38.25
N ALA A 611 -12.32 -19.26 -38.05
CA ALA A 611 -12.29 -17.81 -37.87
C ALA A 611 -11.37 -17.45 -36.70
N GLY A 612 -10.50 -16.45 -36.90
CA GLY A 612 -9.52 -16.09 -35.88
C GLY A 612 -9.06 -14.66 -35.95
N ILE A 613 -8.30 -14.28 -34.94
CA ILE A 613 -7.57 -13.01 -34.85
C ILE A 613 -6.08 -13.33 -34.88
N ARG A 614 -5.35 -12.61 -35.73
CA ARG A 614 -3.89 -12.70 -35.88
C ARG A 614 -3.27 -11.31 -35.77
N GLN A 615 -1.93 -11.25 -35.72
CA GLN A 615 -1.22 -9.99 -35.55
C GLN A 615 -1.82 -9.18 -34.38
N VAL A 616 -2.00 -9.86 -33.28
CA VAL A 616 -2.63 -9.29 -32.07
C VAL A 616 -1.73 -8.18 -31.51
N SER A 617 -2.18 -6.95 -31.60
CA SER A 617 -1.45 -5.77 -31.12
C SER A 617 -1.64 -5.55 -29.62
N THR A 618 -2.85 -5.77 -29.09
CA THR A 618 -3.16 -5.65 -27.66
C THR A 618 -4.08 -6.75 -27.17
N ILE A 619 -3.86 -7.17 -25.92
CA ILE A 619 -4.79 -8.00 -25.15
C ILE A 619 -4.89 -7.36 -23.77
N ASN A 620 -6.13 -7.11 -23.32
CA ASN A 620 -6.43 -6.58 -22.00
C ASN A 620 -7.46 -7.48 -21.33
N VAL A 621 -7.19 -7.90 -20.10
CA VAL A 621 -8.19 -8.55 -19.25
C VAL A 621 -9.13 -7.46 -18.74
N VAL A 622 -10.42 -7.65 -18.92
CA VAL A 622 -11.45 -6.72 -18.46
C VAL A 622 -11.74 -7.06 -17.01
N GLY A 623 -11.40 -6.16 -16.06
CA GLY A 623 -11.50 -6.36 -14.61
C GLY A 623 -10.14 -6.58 -13.95
N ASN A 624 -10.07 -6.28 -12.66
CA ASN A 624 -8.85 -6.29 -11.84
C ASN A 624 -8.29 -7.69 -11.49
N ASN A 625 -8.45 -8.67 -12.35
CA ASN A 625 -7.72 -9.93 -12.27
C ASN A 625 -6.81 -10.07 -13.48
N ILE A 626 -5.76 -9.24 -13.54
CA ILE A 626 -4.56 -9.62 -14.28
C ILE A 626 -3.85 -10.62 -13.37
N PRO A 627 -3.68 -11.88 -13.77
CA PRO A 627 -2.68 -12.70 -13.12
C PRO A 627 -1.37 -11.93 -13.27
N GLU A 628 -0.67 -11.70 -12.16
CA GLU A 628 0.72 -11.25 -12.22
C GLU A 628 1.44 -12.13 -13.26
N PRO A 629 2.27 -11.57 -14.14
CA PRO A 629 3.03 -12.41 -15.08
C PRO A 629 3.73 -13.47 -14.25
N ASN A 630 3.52 -14.74 -14.62
CA ASN A 630 4.19 -15.85 -13.94
C ASN A 630 5.69 -15.72 -14.23
N ASN A 631 6.37 -14.91 -13.42
CA ASN A 631 7.83 -14.76 -13.42
C ASN A 631 8.51 -15.90 -12.68
N ASP A 632 7.80 -17.00 -12.40
CA ASP A 632 8.40 -18.18 -11.82
C ASP A 632 9.46 -18.72 -12.76
N LEU A 633 10.68 -18.78 -12.29
CA LEU A 633 11.72 -19.49 -13.01
C LEU A 633 11.36 -20.98 -13.06
N SER A 634 11.63 -21.63 -14.17
CA SER A 634 11.70 -23.09 -14.19
C SER A 634 12.87 -23.56 -13.31
N VAL A 635 12.83 -24.82 -12.89
CA VAL A 635 13.96 -25.41 -12.16
C VAL A 635 15.25 -25.32 -12.98
N ALA A 636 15.17 -25.48 -14.30
CA ALA A 636 16.31 -25.38 -15.20
C ALA A 636 16.90 -23.95 -15.25
N GLU A 637 16.06 -22.93 -15.25
CA GLU A 637 16.52 -21.54 -15.21
C GLU A 637 17.10 -21.18 -13.83
N ALA A 638 16.48 -21.63 -12.75
CA ALA A 638 16.96 -21.39 -11.39
C ALA A 638 18.37 -22.00 -11.16
N LEU A 639 18.67 -23.14 -11.75
CA LEU A 639 19.98 -23.78 -11.68
C LEU A 639 21.11 -22.96 -12.34
N ASN A 640 20.78 -22.02 -13.22
CA ASN A 640 21.73 -21.12 -13.86
C ASN A 640 21.98 -19.82 -13.05
N MET A 641 21.26 -19.61 -11.94
CA MET A 641 21.42 -18.43 -11.10
C MET A 641 22.61 -18.57 -10.16
N ALA A 642 23.26 -17.46 -9.85
CA ALA A 642 24.36 -17.42 -8.90
C ALA A 642 23.88 -17.70 -7.46
N ASN A 643 24.73 -18.31 -6.63
CA ASN A 643 24.47 -18.46 -5.21
C ASN A 643 24.27 -17.06 -4.55
N GLY A 644 23.27 -16.94 -3.70
CA GLY A 644 22.86 -15.68 -3.10
C GLY A 644 21.75 -14.92 -3.86
N THR A 645 21.33 -15.42 -5.04
CA THR A 645 20.23 -14.81 -5.80
C THR A 645 18.89 -15.23 -5.19
N LEU A 646 18.02 -14.25 -4.88
CA LEU A 646 16.62 -14.48 -4.55
C LEU A 646 15.85 -14.87 -5.81
N VAL A 647 15.06 -15.92 -5.71
CA VAL A 647 14.29 -16.45 -6.83
C VAL A 647 12.90 -16.83 -6.41
N THR A 648 11.96 -16.71 -7.33
CA THR A 648 10.69 -17.42 -7.32
C THR A 648 10.72 -18.45 -8.43
N LEU A 649 10.58 -19.71 -8.08
CA LEU A 649 10.59 -20.81 -9.05
C LEU A 649 9.42 -21.77 -8.85
N ALA A 650 9.01 -22.44 -9.91
CA ALA A 650 7.98 -23.47 -9.86
C ALA A 650 8.49 -24.80 -10.42
N GLY A 651 8.07 -25.88 -9.78
CA GLY A 651 8.42 -27.24 -10.20
C GLY A 651 7.44 -28.27 -9.62
N GLU A 652 7.74 -29.54 -9.85
CA GLU A 652 6.93 -30.65 -9.32
C GLU A 652 7.68 -31.36 -8.19
N ILE A 653 7.01 -31.63 -7.08
CA ILE A 653 7.60 -32.30 -5.91
C ILE A 653 7.90 -33.77 -6.28
N LYS A 654 9.18 -34.12 -6.26
CA LYS A 654 9.65 -35.45 -6.64
C LYS A 654 9.84 -36.37 -5.46
N ALA A 655 10.46 -35.90 -4.39
CA ALA A 655 10.81 -36.74 -3.24
C ALA A 655 11.09 -35.91 -1.99
N ALA A 656 11.04 -36.57 -0.83
CA ALA A 656 11.62 -36.05 0.40
C ALA A 656 13.15 -36.21 0.36
N ILE A 657 13.87 -35.18 0.81
CA ILE A 657 15.32 -35.17 0.95
C ILE A 657 15.64 -34.84 2.43
N ASN A 658 16.63 -35.56 2.98
CA ASN A 658 17.04 -35.38 4.37
C ASN A 658 15.85 -35.50 5.37
N GLY A 659 15.01 -36.50 5.18
CA GLY A 659 13.84 -36.70 6.01
C GLY A 659 12.79 -35.60 5.82
N GLN A 660 12.38 -34.96 6.93
CA GLN A 660 11.39 -33.89 6.87
C GLN A 660 11.99 -32.49 6.57
N TYR A 661 13.30 -32.39 6.42
CA TYR A 661 14.01 -31.10 6.38
C TYR A 661 14.13 -30.51 4.98
N ALA A 662 13.88 -31.27 3.93
CA ALA A 662 13.95 -30.79 2.56
C ALA A 662 13.12 -31.66 1.60
N LEU A 663 12.86 -31.12 0.42
CA LEU A 663 12.27 -31.83 -0.71
C LEU A 663 13.09 -31.64 -1.98
N GLU A 664 12.94 -32.55 -2.92
CA GLU A 664 13.45 -32.42 -4.29
C GLU A 664 12.33 -31.91 -5.18
N LEU A 665 12.58 -30.79 -5.85
CA LEU A 665 11.70 -30.19 -6.82
C LEU A 665 12.26 -30.43 -8.22
N MET A 666 11.51 -31.07 -9.11
CA MET A 666 11.94 -31.34 -10.47
C MET A 666 11.31 -30.39 -11.46
N ASP A 667 11.98 -30.19 -12.58
CA ASP A 667 11.44 -29.45 -13.71
C ASP A 667 10.35 -30.29 -14.40
N PRO A 668 9.11 -29.78 -14.57
CA PRO A 668 8.03 -30.55 -15.21
C PRO A 668 8.32 -30.90 -16.65
N SER A 669 9.18 -30.16 -17.35
CA SER A 669 9.58 -30.41 -18.73
C SER A 669 10.73 -31.43 -18.86
N ASN A 670 11.50 -31.62 -17.77
CA ASN A 670 12.62 -32.53 -17.73
C ASN A 670 12.86 -33.10 -16.33
N SER A 671 12.30 -34.26 -16.04
CA SER A 671 12.36 -34.91 -14.72
C SER A 671 13.77 -35.28 -14.24
N ALA A 672 14.79 -35.21 -15.13
CA ALA A 672 16.20 -35.39 -14.76
C ALA A 672 16.81 -34.11 -14.17
N THR A 673 16.18 -32.95 -14.37
CA THR A 673 16.59 -31.65 -13.84
C THR A 673 15.86 -31.38 -12.54
N SER A 674 16.59 -31.25 -11.44
CA SER A 674 16.00 -30.99 -10.11
C SER A 674 16.85 -30.11 -9.24
N ILE A 675 16.21 -29.50 -8.24
CA ILE A 675 16.84 -28.62 -7.24
C ILE A 675 16.33 -29.02 -5.85
N TYR A 676 17.18 -28.88 -4.83
CA TYR A 676 16.79 -29.19 -3.45
C TYR A 676 16.24 -27.97 -2.74
N ILE A 677 15.09 -28.11 -2.08
CA ILE A 677 14.43 -27.06 -1.33
C ILE A 677 14.55 -27.36 0.16
N LYS A 678 15.29 -26.55 0.89
CA LYS A 678 15.39 -26.66 2.34
C LYS A 678 14.11 -26.11 2.98
N LEU A 679 13.44 -26.93 3.77
CA LEU A 679 12.21 -26.55 4.48
C LEU A 679 12.54 -25.92 5.84
N GLU A 680 12.04 -24.74 6.08
CA GLU A 680 12.10 -24.09 7.37
C GLU A 680 11.19 -24.80 8.40
N SER A 681 11.37 -24.55 9.69
CA SER A 681 10.69 -25.34 10.75
C SER A 681 9.16 -25.29 10.63
N SER A 682 8.59 -24.13 10.35
CA SER A 682 7.16 -23.92 10.17
C SER A 682 6.58 -24.60 8.91
N GLN A 683 7.41 -24.83 7.90
CA GLN A 683 6.98 -25.40 6.63
C GLN A 683 6.95 -26.94 6.60
N ARG A 684 7.67 -27.60 7.52
CA ARG A 684 7.87 -29.05 7.50
C ARG A 684 6.59 -29.87 7.67
N ALA A 685 5.68 -29.39 8.52
CA ALA A 685 4.42 -30.09 8.74
C ALA A 685 3.56 -30.18 7.47
N ASN A 686 3.51 -29.09 6.70
CA ASN A 686 2.62 -28.97 5.56
C ASN A 686 3.28 -29.35 4.23
N PHE A 687 4.59 -29.13 4.07
CA PHE A 687 5.29 -29.26 2.79
C PHE A 687 6.33 -30.37 2.73
N SER A 688 6.59 -31.08 3.83
CA SER A 688 7.50 -32.22 3.75
C SER A 688 6.83 -33.45 3.15
N PRO A 689 7.33 -34.03 2.05
CA PRO A 689 6.79 -35.27 1.51
C PRO A 689 7.04 -36.48 2.45
N GLN A 690 7.96 -36.37 3.40
CA GLN A 690 8.14 -37.36 4.46
C GLN A 690 6.92 -37.40 5.40
N ASN A 691 6.38 -36.22 5.74
CA ASN A 691 5.24 -36.09 6.63
C ASN A 691 3.91 -36.20 5.88
N ASN A 692 3.89 -35.81 4.60
CA ASN A 692 2.72 -35.81 3.75
C ASN A 692 3.05 -36.38 2.35
N PRO A 693 3.03 -37.70 2.17
CA PRO A 693 3.38 -38.35 0.90
C PRO A 693 2.49 -37.97 -0.28
N SER A 694 1.28 -37.43 -0.04
CA SER A 694 0.37 -36.99 -1.11
C SER A 694 0.85 -35.73 -1.84
N LEU A 695 1.89 -35.07 -1.35
CA LEU A 695 2.53 -33.95 -2.01
C LEU A 695 3.38 -34.35 -3.24
N ILE A 696 3.84 -35.60 -3.29
CA ILE A 696 4.62 -36.09 -4.44
C ILE A 696 3.76 -36.00 -5.71
N GLY A 697 4.31 -35.39 -6.76
CA GLY A 697 3.61 -35.12 -8.01
C GLY A 697 2.77 -33.84 -8.02
N LYS A 698 2.71 -33.09 -6.90
CA LYS A 698 2.07 -31.79 -6.87
C LYS A 698 3.03 -30.70 -7.34
N LYS A 699 2.49 -29.69 -8.02
CA LYS A 699 3.25 -28.50 -8.39
C LYS A 699 3.42 -27.60 -7.17
N LEU A 700 4.62 -27.08 -7.00
CA LEU A 700 5.00 -26.20 -5.90
C LEU A 700 5.71 -24.96 -6.43
N ARG A 701 5.28 -23.79 -6.02
CA ARG A 701 6.01 -22.52 -6.13
C ARG A 701 6.84 -22.34 -4.89
N VAL A 702 8.10 -21.93 -5.08
CA VAL A 702 9.09 -21.74 -4.02
C VAL A 702 9.70 -20.36 -4.16
N GLU A 703 9.65 -19.57 -3.11
CA GLU A 703 10.37 -18.31 -2.99
C GLU A 703 11.51 -18.49 -2.00
N GLY A 704 12.73 -18.13 -2.38
CA GLY A 704 13.90 -18.31 -1.53
C GLY A 704 15.20 -17.96 -2.23
N MET A 705 16.33 -18.25 -1.60
CA MET A 705 17.65 -17.88 -2.08
C MET A 705 18.37 -19.10 -2.68
N ILE A 706 18.87 -18.97 -3.90
CA ILE A 706 19.75 -19.98 -4.50
C ILE A 706 21.00 -20.15 -3.64
N ASN A 707 21.24 -21.36 -3.21
CA ASN A 707 22.44 -21.72 -2.46
C ASN A 707 22.61 -23.23 -2.42
N ASP A 708 23.82 -23.72 -2.31
CA ASP A 708 24.05 -25.16 -2.24
C ASP A 708 23.47 -25.76 -0.95
N TYR A 709 22.76 -26.87 -1.08
CA TYR A 709 22.24 -27.65 0.03
C TYR A 709 22.63 -29.12 -0.12
N MET A 710 23.32 -29.67 0.89
CA MET A 710 23.83 -31.05 0.87
C MET A 710 24.67 -31.37 -0.37
N ASN A 711 25.52 -30.43 -0.80
CA ASN A 711 26.37 -30.53 -1.99
C ASN A 711 25.63 -30.63 -3.32
N HIS A 712 24.40 -30.21 -3.36
CA HIS A 712 23.58 -30.04 -4.56
C HIS A 712 23.09 -28.61 -4.68
N ALA A 713 22.80 -28.17 -5.89
CA ALA A 713 22.12 -26.91 -6.11
C ALA A 713 20.78 -26.91 -5.32
N GLY A 714 20.52 -25.85 -4.59
CA GLY A 714 19.35 -25.79 -3.73
C GLY A 714 18.81 -24.39 -3.53
N VAL A 715 17.70 -24.31 -2.82
CA VAL A 715 17.11 -23.08 -2.32
C VAL A 715 17.08 -23.14 -0.81
N LYS A 716 17.62 -22.13 -0.17
CA LYS A 716 17.62 -21.93 1.29
C LYS A 716 16.90 -20.62 1.64
N ASN A 717 16.68 -20.40 2.93
CA ASN A 717 15.95 -19.24 3.40
C ASN A 717 14.63 -19.10 2.63
N VAL A 718 13.90 -20.21 2.60
CA VAL A 718 12.64 -20.30 1.86
C VAL A 718 11.59 -19.49 2.61
N THR A 719 11.21 -18.38 2.02
CA THR A 719 10.25 -17.43 2.61
C THR A 719 8.81 -17.87 2.37
N LYS A 720 8.53 -18.51 1.22
CA LYS A 720 7.17 -18.94 0.90
C LYS A 720 7.13 -20.21 0.07
N LEU A 721 6.12 -21.03 0.34
CA LEU A 721 5.77 -22.23 -0.42
C LEU A 721 4.28 -22.20 -0.73
N THR A 722 3.92 -22.39 -2.02
CA THR A 722 2.52 -22.40 -2.46
C THR A 722 2.27 -23.59 -3.36
N LEU A 723 1.32 -24.46 -3.02
CA LEU A 723 0.86 -25.51 -3.91
C LEU A 723 0.10 -24.88 -5.08
N LEU A 724 0.47 -25.25 -6.30
CA LEU A 724 -0.20 -24.83 -7.51
C LEU A 724 -1.20 -25.92 -7.94
N ASN A 725 -2.39 -25.51 -8.33
CA ASN A 725 -3.47 -26.41 -8.77
C ASN A 725 -3.19 -27.05 -10.13
#